data_dc2e21c59a4ba0f5fdf1faaf2d14061a
#
_entry.id   dc2e21c59a4ba0f5fdf1faaf2d14061a
#
_cell.length_a   1.000
_cell.length_b   1.000
_cell.length_c   1.000
_cell.angle_alpha   90.00
_cell.angle_beta   90.00
_cell.angle_gamma   90.00
#
_symmetry.space_group_name_H-M   'P 1'
#
loop_
_entity.id
_entity.type
_entity.pdbx_description
1 polymer ?
#
loop_
_entity_poly.entity_id
_entity_poly.type
_entity_poly.pdbx_seq_one_letter_code
_entity_poly.pdbx_strand_id
1 'polypeptide(L)'
;MKSATFSLLLVALGFLSVNAQQRLNVMLSDKTVQNFPLSEVDQIAFDNQSSVLVQTGDASSITTTGASVSARITSEDPTPEDFSYGILFGTTRHPQQQVPASGALQDGVYSVSLTNLTPATTYYYRPYAIQNGIIYYGDVSFFQTVEEKVNTDDVAFLSQYATPDDILQNGDDDEASAWLWFHQEYPQCPFLYAGNIHAASDLLPYRVLFYIRDLDAGSENDAWTQPSSIQQATPYIKEWYRNGGNMVLWQHAVTFITDLGRMDRDMMRNCDHRITIGKGSWNQGQWYMAVQLNPASRFIKDFSKHPLYSGLEIRSTGRSKFITVKGPAWTEDHNCVFHNLPAQLTGLGNQDPRCYEVLTDTYGIYPLAVWDSQIDWISQLNVWEARQGNTDFKGTILCVGNGGLEFSYKNADGTPDKSSFPRNSPFQSNVLKIAANAIGYLASGNLYDWSETTTASSSDYREKMRPQIHFTPAKNWINDPNGMVYADGIWHLYYQYNPSGPDWGNISWGHATSSDLFHWKEQPVALEPDNLGFVYSGSAVVDSSNTAGFGENAIIAMYTSHGDHEQQCIAYSTDGGMTFTKYEKNPVIKNTTHGDFRDPKVVWDDTSNAWYCILALGGEHSAQIYRSSNLKTWTLRSTFTAPAYAPACNRGIWECADLFPIQYKGERKWVLTVNVSDGGPVVGSGTMYFVGNFSSGRFTPDRYSYPLWEDHGMDDYASVIWSNTGDRRVCIGWMNNQAYGGYPVSPWRCCMTLPREMVLEEYNGQPLLKTTIVKEIEGIAEPWQTLSAANSFIEKPSGELPDAYQLNVTVDMTADADLILANAIGQEYGIHIDAQHREIIINRGTKSGNTDFNANFAIPTMRSSLYSDKEKITLCVFVDQSNVEVTTEDGSVIMSTLVFPDTIYNRVSLSGSTEEGKVRLLRSVWR
;
A
#
# COMPACT_ATOMS: atom_id res chain seq x y z
N MET A 1 46.96 -31.32 -5.27
CA MET A 1 48.04 -30.32 -5.45
C MET A 1 47.88 -29.67 -6.82
N LYS A 2 47.24 -28.52 -6.89
CA LYS A 2 47.41 -27.54 -7.94
C LYS A 2 47.50 -26.19 -7.25
N SER A 3 48.71 -25.64 -7.22
CA SER A 3 49.03 -24.33 -6.75
C SER A 3 48.32 -23.28 -7.65
N ALA A 4 47.46 -22.49 -7.10
CA ALA A 4 46.98 -21.30 -7.74
C ALA A 4 47.81 -20.11 -7.27
N THR A 5 48.65 -19.59 -8.15
CA THR A 5 49.48 -18.41 -7.90
C THR A 5 48.55 -17.17 -7.97
N PHE A 6 48.30 -16.52 -6.86
CA PHE A 6 47.66 -15.22 -6.82
C PHE A 6 48.73 -14.13 -6.92
N SER A 7 48.66 -13.33 -7.98
CA SER A 7 49.48 -12.13 -8.07
C SER A 7 48.70 -10.97 -7.41
N LEU A 8 49.12 -10.60 -6.19
CA LEU A 8 48.64 -9.42 -5.51
C LEU A 8 49.54 -8.24 -5.88
N LEU A 9 48.99 -7.26 -6.57
CA LEU A 9 49.66 -5.98 -6.82
C LEU A 9 49.59 -5.15 -5.53
N LEU A 10 50.63 -5.14 -4.74
CA LEU A 10 50.77 -4.30 -3.55
C LEU A 10 51.12 -2.89 -3.99
N VAL A 11 50.17 -1.94 -3.99
CA VAL A 11 50.46 -0.52 -4.06
C VAL A 11 50.83 -0.06 -2.66
N ALA A 12 52.08 0.36 -2.48
CA ALA A 12 52.55 0.92 -1.23
C ALA A 12 51.77 2.20 -0.88
N LEU A 13 50.94 2.11 0.13
CA LEU A 13 50.24 3.25 0.70
C LEU A 13 51.15 4.03 1.61
N GLY A 14 51.56 5.22 1.16
CA GLY A 14 52.18 6.20 2.05
C GLY A 14 51.14 6.68 3.07
N PHE A 15 51.61 6.88 4.31
CA PHE A 15 50.76 7.42 5.38
C PHE A 15 50.14 8.77 5.03
N LEU A 16 48.89 8.74 4.63
CA LEU A 16 47.99 9.89 4.63
C LEU A 16 46.82 9.54 5.57
N SER A 17 46.43 10.52 6.39
CA SER A 17 45.31 10.40 7.33
C SER A 17 44.05 9.84 6.65
N VAL A 18 43.71 8.61 6.99
CA VAL A 18 42.63 7.86 6.37
C VAL A 18 41.31 8.29 7.03
N ASN A 19 40.45 8.89 6.24
CA ASN A 19 39.01 9.01 6.61
C ASN A 19 38.37 7.63 6.65
N ALA A 20 37.51 7.39 7.62
CA ALA A 20 36.95 6.12 8.09
C ALA A 20 36.03 5.35 7.12
N GLN A 21 36.23 5.38 5.80
CA GLN A 21 35.28 4.83 4.82
C GLN A 21 35.88 3.86 3.79
N GLN A 22 37.10 3.38 3.97
CA GLN A 22 37.65 2.35 3.06
C GLN A 22 37.29 0.94 3.53
N ARG A 23 36.87 0.09 2.60
CA ARG A 23 36.50 -1.33 2.87
C ARG A 23 37.44 -2.28 2.12
N LEU A 24 37.72 -3.41 2.76
CA LEU A 24 38.37 -4.54 2.14
C LEU A 24 37.31 -5.45 1.51
N ASN A 25 37.35 -5.61 0.19
CA ASN A 25 36.46 -6.52 -0.54
C ASN A 25 37.21 -7.82 -0.82
N VAL A 26 36.72 -8.93 -0.26
CA VAL A 26 37.27 -10.25 -0.50
C VAL A 26 36.30 -11.02 -1.38
N MET A 27 36.71 -11.31 -2.62
CA MET A 27 35.95 -12.15 -3.54
C MET A 27 36.27 -13.62 -3.24
N LEU A 28 35.25 -14.39 -2.87
CA LEU A 28 35.37 -15.82 -2.60
C LEU A 28 35.35 -16.63 -3.92
N SER A 29 35.75 -17.88 -3.85
CA SER A 29 35.79 -18.76 -5.01
C SER A 29 34.44 -19.07 -5.66
N ASP A 30 33.37 -18.87 -4.94
CA ASP A 30 31.96 -18.97 -5.42
C ASP A 30 31.46 -17.67 -6.06
N LYS A 31 32.33 -16.65 -6.22
CA LYS A 31 32.06 -15.29 -6.72
C LYS A 31 31.26 -14.40 -5.77
N THR A 32 31.02 -14.80 -4.54
CA THR A 32 30.48 -13.90 -3.51
C THR A 32 31.56 -12.94 -3.03
N VAL A 33 31.17 -11.71 -2.71
CA VAL A 33 32.10 -10.69 -2.20
C VAL A 33 31.75 -10.41 -0.74
N GLN A 34 32.73 -10.57 0.14
CA GLN A 34 32.60 -10.15 1.54
C GLN A 34 33.30 -8.81 1.74
N ASN A 35 32.62 -7.87 2.37
CA ASN A 35 33.06 -6.51 2.58
C ASN A 35 33.41 -6.27 4.06
N PHE A 36 34.60 -5.82 4.35
CA PHE A 36 35.05 -5.49 5.69
C PHE A 36 35.42 -3.99 5.76
N PRO A 37 34.89 -3.21 6.73
CA PRO A 37 35.37 -1.85 6.96
C PRO A 37 36.87 -1.87 7.29
N LEU A 38 37.68 -1.09 6.60
CA LEU A 38 39.14 -1.04 6.88
C LEU A 38 39.46 -0.55 8.29
N SER A 39 38.54 0.18 8.92
CA SER A 39 38.68 0.58 10.34
C SER A 39 38.52 -0.59 11.33
N GLU A 40 38.02 -1.73 10.88
CA GLU A 40 37.83 -2.95 11.67
C GLU A 40 38.84 -4.04 11.29
N VAL A 41 39.77 -3.71 10.36
CA VAL A 41 40.82 -4.64 9.91
C VAL A 41 42.15 -4.22 10.51
N ASP A 42 42.49 -4.83 11.63
CA ASP A 42 43.79 -4.57 12.29
C ASP A 42 44.96 -5.22 11.54
N GLN A 43 44.75 -6.35 10.90
CA GLN A 43 45.79 -7.06 10.15
C GLN A 43 45.13 -7.96 9.08
N ILE A 44 45.71 -8.00 7.87
CA ILE A 44 45.46 -9.04 6.88
C ILE A 44 46.64 -10.03 6.95
N ALA A 45 46.40 -11.20 7.53
CA ALA A 45 47.40 -12.29 7.56
C ALA A 45 46.92 -13.45 6.69
N PHE A 46 47.78 -13.95 5.81
CA PHE A 46 47.58 -15.20 5.09
C PHE A 46 48.40 -16.25 5.83
N ASP A 47 47.74 -16.97 6.76
CA ASP A 47 48.41 -18.06 7.47
C ASP A 47 48.10 -19.40 6.78
N ASN A 48 49.10 -20.08 6.37
CA ASN A 48 49.00 -21.40 5.75
C ASN A 48 48.91 -22.55 6.79
N GLN A 49 48.80 -22.25 8.08
CA GLN A 49 48.97 -23.26 9.11
C GLN A 49 47.89 -23.45 10.17
N SER A 50 46.77 -22.74 10.13
CA SER A 50 45.64 -23.13 10.99
C SER A 50 44.30 -22.78 10.34
N SER A 51 43.76 -23.71 9.62
CA SER A 51 42.40 -23.55 9.09
C SER A 51 41.39 -24.06 10.12
N VAL A 52 40.70 -23.13 10.79
CA VAL A 52 39.47 -23.45 11.50
C VAL A 52 38.34 -23.54 10.47
N LEU A 53 37.77 -24.72 10.35
CA LEU A 53 36.59 -24.95 9.48
C LEU A 53 35.36 -25.12 10.36
N VAL A 54 34.35 -24.30 10.15
CA VAL A 54 33.03 -24.42 10.77
C VAL A 54 32.08 -25.03 9.76
N GLN A 55 31.53 -26.19 10.06
CA GLN A 55 30.57 -26.90 9.22
C GLN A 55 29.18 -26.81 9.85
N THR A 56 28.19 -26.39 9.04
CA THR A 56 26.81 -26.36 9.47
C THR A 56 26.23 -27.76 9.49
N GLY A 57 25.70 -28.17 10.63
CA GLY A 57 24.95 -29.40 10.78
C GLY A 57 23.46 -29.19 10.63
N ASP A 58 22.70 -30.28 10.78
CA ASP A 58 21.27 -30.28 10.61
C ASP A 58 20.54 -29.76 11.86
N ALA A 59 19.33 -29.18 11.62
CA ALA A 59 18.40 -28.92 12.69
C ALA A 59 17.63 -30.20 13.03
N SER A 60 17.42 -30.42 14.32
CA SER A 60 16.73 -31.59 14.86
C SER A 60 15.81 -31.19 16.02
N SER A 61 15.01 -32.14 16.54
CA SER A 61 14.07 -31.88 17.64
C SER A 61 13.26 -30.64 17.42
N ILE A 62 12.81 -30.43 16.18
CA ILE A 62 12.03 -29.27 15.80
C ILE A 62 10.62 -29.43 16.40
N THR A 63 10.20 -28.43 17.18
CA THR A 63 8.89 -28.36 17.83
C THR A 63 8.17 -27.09 17.38
N THR A 64 7.00 -26.82 17.94
CA THR A 64 6.25 -25.59 17.71
C THR A 64 7.02 -24.32 18.15
N THR A 65 7.81 -24.42 19.23
CA THR A 65 8.48 -23.28 19.86
C THR A 65 9.98 -23.47 20.07
N GLY A 66 10.57 -24.53 19.51
CA GLY A 66 11.98 -24.83 19.69
C GLY A 66 12.59 -25.71 18.61
N ALA A 67 13.90 -25.70 18.54
CA ALA A 67 14.69 -26.59 17.70
C ALA A 67 16.10 -26.80 18.30
N SER A 68 16.76 -27.88 17.96
CA SER A 68 18.19 -28.10 18.25
C SER A 68 18.97 -28.03 16.94
N VAL A 69 19.99 -27.20 16.90
CA VAL A 69 20.86 -27.02 15.73
C VAL A 69 22.26 -27.50 16.07
N SER A 70 22.85 -28.32 15.21
CA SER A 70 24.21 -28.84 15.37
C SER A 70 25.21 -28.16 14.44
N ALA A 71 26.47 -28.16 14.84
CA ALA A 71 27.57 -27.72 13.99
C ALA A 71 28.89 -28.46 14.39
N ARG A 72 29.85 -28.46 13.48
CA ARG A 72 31.17 -29.06 13.71
C ARG A 72 32.27 -28.04 13.48
N ILE A 73 33.22 -27.99 14.39
CA ILE A 73 34.47 -27.24 14.25
C ILE A 73 35.59 -28.23 14.04
N THR A 74 36.38 -28.05 12.99
CA THR A 74 37.62 -28.79 12.75
C THR A 74 38.77 -27.80 12.74
N SER A 75 39.79 -28.04 13.59
CA SER A 75 41.02 -27.23 13.63
C SER A 75 42.20 -28.14 13.62
N GLU A 76 43.28 -27.74 12.95
CA GLU A 76 44.57 -28.47 12.97
C GLU A 76 45.32 -28.26 14.29
N ASP A 77 44.94 -27.26 15.08
CA ASP A 77 45.51 -26.98 16.40
C ASP A 77 44.59 -27.55 17.50
N PRO A 78 45.05 -28.54 18.29
CA PRO A 78 44.16 -29.32 19.15
C PRO A 78 43.86 -28.71 20.52
N THR A 79 44.12 -27.44 20.81
CA THR A 79 43.83 -26.86 22.14
C THR A 79 42.40 -26.31 22.20
N PRO A 80 41.43 -27.02 22.83
CA PRO A 80 40.04 -26.65 22.91
C PRO A 80 39.75 -25.43 23.82
N GLU A 81 40.70 -24.89 24.52
CA GLU A 81 40.47 -23.96 25.63
C GLU A 81 40.23 -22.53 25.19
N ASP A 82 40.45 -22.17 23.91
CA ASP A 82 40.35 -20.79 23.42
C ASP A 82 39.21 -20.54 22.40
N PHE A 83 38.32 -21.51 22.22
CA PHE A 83 37.17 -21.31 21.32
C PHE A 83 35.92 -20.85 22.07
N SER A 84 35.32 -19.74 21.64
CA SER A 84 33.90 -19.48 21.85
C SER A 84 33.14 -19.77 20.56
N TYR A 85 31.98 -20.44 20.67
CA TYR A 85 31.22 -20.89 19.52
C TYR A 85 29.73 -20.88 19.80
N GLY A 86 28.91 -20.85 18.73
CA GLY A 86 27.48 -20.80 18.84
C GLY A 86 26.78 -20.70 17.48
N ILE A 87 25.58 -20.25 17.50
CA ILE A 87 24.71 -20.10 16.31
C ILE A 87 24.18 -18.68 16.21
N LEU A 88 24.25 -18.10 15.03
CA LEU A 88 23.39 -16.96 14.64
C LEU A 88 22.10 -17.51 14.09
N PHE A 89 20.93 -16.96 14.50
CA PHE A 89 19.65 -17.35 13.95
C PHE A 89 18.70 -16.17 13.77
N GLY A 90 17.62 -16.34 12.98
CA GLY A 90 16.61 -15.32 12.72
C GLY A 90 15.70 -15.73 11.59
N THR A 91 14.68 -14.93 11.29
CA THR A 91 13.69 -15.19 10.24
C THR A 91 14.13 -14.76 8.84
N THR A 92 15.32 -14.20 8.68
CA THR A 92 15.90 -13.78 7.40
C THR A 92 17.14 -14.62 7.06
N ARG A 93 17.53 -14.64 5.79
CA ARG A 93 18.74 -15.35 5.31
C ARG A 93 20.07 -14.82 5.88
N HIS A 94 20.03 -13.66 6.51
CA HIS A 94 21.16 -13.07 7.22
C HIS A 94 20.85 -13.03 8.72
N PRO A 95 20.96 -14.18 9.42
CA PRO A 95 20.57 -14.27 10.81
C PRO A 95 21.53 -13.45 11.70
N GLN A 96 20.95 -12.64 12.60
CA GLN A 96 21.70 -11.69 13.43
C GLN A 96 21.67 -12.05 14.93
N GLN A 97 20.67 -12.79 15.39
CA GLN A 97 20.54 -13.11 16.80
C GLN A 97 21.53 -14.20 17.21
N GLN A 98 22.44 -13.85 18.09
CA GLN A 98 23.50 -14.73 18.55
C GLN A 98 23.06 -15.58 19.74
N VAL A 99 23.27 -16.90 19.67
CA VAL A 99 23.10 -17.82 20.79
C VAL A 99 24.41 -18.60 20.97
N PRO A 100 25.15 -18.34 22.04
CA PRO A 100 26.39 -19.09 22.35
C PRO A 100 26.05 -20.53 22.73
N ALA A 101 26.87 -21.45 22.32
CA ALA A 101 26.81 -22.84 22.77
C ALA A 101 27.31 -22.96 24.21
N SER A 102 26.64 -23.79 25.00
CA SER A 102 27.07 -24.16 26.35
C SER A 102 27.58 -25.60 26.37
N GLY A 103 28.80 -25.82 26.82
CA GLY A 103 29.39 -27.15 26.94
C GLY A 103 30.66 -27.32 26.11
N ALA A 104 31.44 -28.35 26.38
CA ALA A 104 32.66 -28.67 25.65
C ALA A 104 32.35 -29.35 24.31
N LEU A 105 33.18 -29.10 23.29
CA LEU A 105 33.12 -29.81 22.01
C LEU A 105 33.29 -31.32 22.24
N GLN A 106 32.42 -32.14 21.68
CA GLN A 106 32.55 -33.58 21.63
C GLN A 106 32.90 -34.01 20.20
N ASP A 107 34.09 -34.47 19.98
CA ASP A 107 34.63 -34.81 18.65
C ASP A 107 34.47 -33.66 17.63
N GLY A 108 34.65 -32.43 18.10
CA GLY A 108 34.49 -31.24 17.33
C GLY A 108 33.02 -30.80 17.09
N VAL A 109 32.04 -31.53 17.61
CA VAL A 109 30.58 -31.21 17.41
C VAL A 109 30.02 -30.51 18.63
N TYR A 110 29.15 -29.54 18.39
CA TYR A 110 28.32 -28.89 19.39
C TYR A 110 26.88 -28.74 18.90
N SER A 111 25.96 -28.54 19.81
CA SER A 111 24.57 -28.28 19.52
C SER A 111 24.07 -27.10 20.35
N VAL A 112 23.16 -26.31 19.76
CA VAL A 112 22.51 -25.19 20.42
C VAL A 112 20.99 -25.40 20.39
N SER A 113 20.36 -25.30 21.56
CA SER A 113 18.91 -25.33 21.66
C SER A 113 18.35 -23.92 21.47
N LEU A 114 17.51 -23.75 20.47
CA LEU A 114 16.76 -22.56 20.21
C LEU A 114 15.37 -22.69 20.84
N THR A 115 14.94 -21.71 21.61
CA THR A 115 13.66 -21.69 22.33
C THR A 115 12.89 -20.41 22.08
N ASN A 116 11.62 -20.38 22.44
CA ASN A 116 10.72 -19.24 22.23
C ASN A 116 10.58 -18.86 20.75
N LEU A 117 10.59 -19.84 19.88
CA LEU A 117 10.35 -19.67 18.46
C LEU A 117 8.84 -19.54 18.20
N THR A 118 8.48 -18.91 17.11
CA THR A 118 7.10 -18.80 16.64
C THR A 118 6.72 -20.07 15.86
N PRO A 119 5.57 -20.70 16.08
CA PRO A 119 5.09 -21.83 15.29
C PRO A 119 4.99 -21.53 13.79
N ALA A 120 5.06 -22.56 12.95
CA ALA A 120 4.95 -22.51 11.49
C ALA A 120 5.86 -21.49 10.79
N THR A 121 6.98 -21.13 11.45
CA THR A 121 7.89 -20.06 11.01
C THR A 121 9.20 -20.62 10.50
N THR A 122 9.68 -20.14 9.36
CA THR A 122 11.00 -20.50 8.83
C THR A 122 12.08 -19.69 9.51
N TYR A 123 13.05 -20.38 10.11
CA TYR A 123 14.24 -19.81 10.73
C TYR A 123 15.48 -20.19 9.94
N TYR A 124 16.33 -19.21 9.67
CA TYR A 124 17.67 -19.39 9.12
C TYR A 124 18.65 -19.39 10.25
N TYR A 125 19.73 -20.21 10.13
CA TYR A 125 20.77 -20.25 11.10
C TYR A 125 22.16 -20.41 10.46
N ARG A 126 23.18 -19.91 11.14
CA ARG A 126 24.56 -19.92 10.70
C ARG A 126 25.45 -20.18 11.91
N PRO A 127 26.24 -21.29 11.96
CA PRO A 127 27.16 -21.50 13.05
C PRO A 127 28.39 -20.59 12.95
N TYR A 128 28.95 -20.26 14.10
CA TYR A 128 30.19 -19.51 14.19
C TYR A 128 31.13 -20.11 15.23
N ALA A 129 32.45 -19.86 15.06
CA ALA A 129 33.49 -20.08 16.04
C ALA A 129 34.40 -18.86 16.12
N ILE A 130 34.83 -18.49 17.29
CA ILE A 130 35.77 -17.39 17.52
C ILE A 130 37.04 -18.00 18.15
N GLN A 131 38.19 -17.77 17.52
CA GLN A 131 39.51 -18.15 18.04
C GLN A 131 40.46 -16.95 17.88
N ASN A 132 41.12 -16.57 18.95
CA ASN A 132 42.06 -15.42 18.96
C ASN A 132 41.44 -14.10 18.39
N GLY A 133 40.13 -13.87 18.62
CA GLY A 133 39.42 -12.71 18.14
C GLY A 133 38.99 -12.78 16.66
N ILE A 134 39.31 -13.85 15.94
CA ILE A 134 38.89 -14.09 14.56
C ILE A 134 37.62 -14.92 14.56
N ILE A 135 36.59 -14.46 13.78
CA ILE A 135 35.30 -15.14 13.66
C ILE A 135 35.28 -15.98 12.38
N TYR A 136 35.00 -17.26 12.53
CA TYR A 136 34.82 -18.23 11.45
C TYR A 136 33.35 -18.61 11.37
N TYR A 137 32.77 -18.61 10.17
CA TYR A 137 31.36 -18.90 9.95
C TYR A 137 31.20 -20.16 9.09
N GLY A 138 30.21 -20.98 9.43
CA GLY A 138 29.71 -22.02 8.53
C GLY A 138 28.70 -21.46 7.52
N ASP A 139 28.15 -22.38 6.71
CA ASP A 139 27.08 -22.02 5.72
C ASP A 139 25.77 -21.69 6.41
N VAL A 140 24.92 -20.90 5.73
CA VAL A 140 23.58 -20.63 6.19
C VAL A 140 22.67 -21.81 5.83
N SER A 141 21.94 -22.34 6.82
CA SER A 141 20.91 -23.36 6.64
C SER A 141 19.58 -22.85 7.21
N PHE A 142 18.51 -23.63 7.10
CA PHE A 142 17.21 -23.25 7.64
C PHE A 142 16.43 -24.46 8.13
N PHE A 143 15.43 -24.20 8.97
CA PHE A 143 14.38 -25.15 9.36
C PHE A 143 13.07 -24.39 9.51
N GLN A 144 11.95 -25.11 9.52
CA GLN A 144 10.64 -24.54 9.85
C GLN A 144 10.14 -25.19 11.15
N THR A 145 9.70 -24.36 12.09
CA THR A 145 9.03 -24.86 13.31
C THR A 145 7.73 -25.54 12.96
N VAL A 146 7.35 -26.53 13.78
CA VAL A 146 6.09 -27.28 13.62
C VAL A 146 4.91 -26.32 13.82
N GLU A 147 3.86 -26.51 13.05
CA GLU A 147 2.60 -25.79 13.25
C GLU A 147 2.00 -26.20 14.61
N GLU A 148 1.48 -25.24 15.37
CA GLU A 148 0.81 -25.53 16.63
C GLU A 148 -0.51 -26.24 16.33
N LYS A 149 -0.60 -27.52 16.67
CA LYS A 149 -1.87 -28.23 16.59
C LYS A 149 -2.79 -27.69 17.68
N VAL A 150 -3.86 -27.01 17.24
CA VAL A 150 -4.94 -26.62 18.13
C VAL A 150 -5.50 -27.88 18.76
N ASN A 151 -5.73 -27.88 20.08
CA ASN A 151 -6.43 -28.97 20.72
C ASN A 151 -7.88 -29.01 20.22
N THR A 152 -8.24 -30.07 19.52
CA THR A 152 -9.57 -30.29 18.94
C THR A 152 -10.31 -31.41 19.63
N ASP A 153 -9.85 -31.90 20.78
CA ASP A 153 -10.51 -33.01 21.52
C ASP A 153 -11.92 -32.60 22.01
N ASP A 154 -12.18 -31.28 22.05
CA ASP A 154 -13.48 -30.70 22.45
C ASP A 154 -14.37 -30.26 21.27
N VAL A 155 -14.22 -30.92 20.12
CA VAL A 155 -15.02 -30.70 18.91
C VAL A 155 -15.97 -31.88 18.70
N ALA A 156 -17.18 -31.64 18.19
CA ALA A 156 -18.10 -32.69 17.80
C ALA A 156 -18.77 -32.46 16.44
N PHE A 157 -19.03 -33.52 15.71
CA PHE A 157 -19.83 -33.49 14.48
C PHE A 157 -21.30 -33.58 14.86
N LEU A 158 -22.04 -32.47 14.76
CA LEU A 158 -23.48 -32.45 15.04
C LEU A 158 -24.27 -33.00 13.86
N SER A 159 -25.16 -33.97 14.10
CA SER A 159 -25.91 -34.62 13.04
C SER A 159 -27.41 -34.75 13.38
N GLN A 160 -28.24 -34.68 12.34
CA GLN A 160 -29.64 -35.02 12.38
C GLN A 160 -29.89 -36.55 12.40
N TYR A 161 -28.93 -37.34 11.95
CA TYR A 161 -28.98 -38.81 11.85
C TYR A 161 -28.54 -39.45 13.15
N ALA A 162 -29.15 -40.58 13.45
CA ALA A 162 -28.98 -41.21 14.77
C ALA A 162 -27.60 -41.86 14.96
N THR A 163 -26.99 -42.35 13.90
CA THR A 163 -25.71 -43.06 13.94
C THR A 163 -24.83 -42.71 12.73
N PRO A 164 -23.52 -42.98 12.81
CA PRO A 164 -22.65 -42.91 11.64
C PRO A 164 -23.12 -43.76 10.46
N ASP A 165 -23.65 -44.95 10.69
CA ASP A 165 -24.16 -45.77 9.58
C ASP A 165 -25.41 -45.18 8.95
N ASP A 166 -26.25 -44.50 9.75
CA ASP A 166 -27.47 -43.86 9.28
C ASP A 166 -27.17 -42.69 8.32
N ILE A 167 -26.22 -41.79 8.65
CA ILE A 167 -25.79 -40.71 7.74
C ILE A 167 -25.17 -41.27 6.47
N LEU A 168 -24.40 -42.36 6.54
CA LEU A 168 -23.78 -42.97 5.37
C LEU A 168 -24.80 -43.66 4.43
N GLN A 169 -25.94 -44.12 4.96
CA GLN A 169 -26.97 -44.80 4.18
C GLN A 169 -28.08 -43.86 3.70
N ASN A 170 -28.48 -42.91 4.53
CA ASN A 170 -29.66 -42.08 4.34
C ASN A 170 -29.37 -40.59 4.26
N GLY A 171 -28.15 -40.17 4.54
CA GLY A 171 -27.72 -38.79 4.43
C GLY A 171 -27.49 -38.39 2.98
N ASP A 172 -27.50 -37.11 2.75
CA ASP A 172 -26.98 -36.50 1.53
C ASP A 172 -25.50 -36.89 1.33
N ASP A 173 -25.03 -36.94 0.09
CA ASP A 173 -23.64 -37.38 -0.18
C ASP A 173 -22.60 -36.42 0.34
N ASP A 174 -22.88 -35.12 0.42
CA ASP A 174 -21.98 -34.13 1.04
C ASP A 174 -21.98 -34.27 2.56
N GLU A 175 -23.11 -34.47 3.20
CA GLU A 175 -23.19 -34.75 4.63
C GLU A 175 -22.43 -36.04 5.00
N ALA A 176 -22.64 -37.11 4.22
CA ALA A 176 -21.94 -38.38 4.40
C ALA A 176 -20.43 -38.26 4.18
N SER A 177 -20.01 -37.54 3.13
CA SER A 177 -18.59 -37.29 2.83
C SER A 177 -17.92 -36.41 3.87
N ALA A 178 -18.63 -35.40 4.38
CA ALA A 178 -18.13 -34.54 5.46
C ALA A 178 -17.90 -35.34 6.76
N TRP A 179 -18.83 -36.27 7.09
CA TRP A 179 -18.63 -37.17 8.25
C TRP A 179 -17.40 -38.08 8.06
N LEU A 180 -17.24 -38.71 6.90
CA LEU A 180 -16.08 -39.56 6.63
C LEU A 180 -14.77 -38.78 6.77
N TRP A 181 -14.69 -37.56 6.20
CA TRP A 181 -13.56 -36.67 6.36
C TRP A 181 -13.31 -36.30 7.82
N PHE A 182 -14.36 -35.86 8.53
CA PHE A 182 -14.29 -35.46 9.93
C PHE A 182 -13.78 -36.60 10.82
N HIS A 183 -14.30 -37.80 10.65
CA HIS A 183 -13.85 -38.94 11.42
C HIS A 183 -12.42 -39.39 11.10
N GLN A 184 -11.97 -39.20 9.87
CA GLN A 184 -10.59 -39.47 9.49
C GLN A 184 -9.61 -38.42 10.07
N GLU A 185 -9.99 -37.16 10.04
CA GLU A 185 -9.14 -36.04 10.50
C GLU A 185 -9.15 -35.93 12.03
N TYR A 186 -10.29 -36.20 12.66
CA TYR A 186 -10.54 -36.11 14.10
C TYR A 186 -11.08 -37.42 14.67
N PRO A 187 -10.34 -38.54 14.67
CA PRO A 187 -10.85 -39.85 15.03
C PRO A 187 -11.28 -39.98 16.49
N GLN A 188 -10.84 -39.10 17.38
CA GLN A 188 -11.25 -39.03 18.78
C GLN A 188 -12.52 -38.20 19.02
N CYS A 189 -12.94 -37.40 18.04
CA CYS A 189 -14.12 -36.54 18.17
C CYS A 189 -15.43 -37.30 17.89
N PRO A 190 -16.46 -37.10 18.71
CA PRO A 190 -17.67 -37.85 18.58
C PRO A 190 -18.58 -37.41 17.45
N PHE A 191 -19.33 -38.37 16.92
CA PHE A 191 -20.60 -38.18 16.22
C PHE A 191 -21.69 -37.88 17.23
N LEU A 192 -22.28 -36.68 17.18
CA LEU A 192 -23.27 -36.20 18.12
C LEU A 192 -24.67 -36.17 17.47
N TYR A 193 -25.49 -37.14 17.78
CA TYR A 193 -26.90 -37.14 17.34
C TYR A 193 -27.67 -36.05 18.08
N ALA A 194 -28.30 -35.12 17.37
CA ALA A 194 -29.06 -34.02 17.96
C ALA A 194 -30.20 -34.50 18.87
N GLY A 195 -30.82 -35.62 18.52
CA GLY A 195 -31.90 -36.23 19.33
C GLY A 195 -31.48 -36.71 20.73
N ASN A 196 -30.17 -36.77 21.00
CA ASN A 196 -29.64 -37.11 22.32
C ASN A 196 -29.32 -35.88 23.18
N ILE A 197 -29.54 -34.68 22.67
CA ILE A 197 -29.30 -33.43 23.39
C ILE A 197 -30.60 -33.04 24.11
N HIS A 198 -30.60 -33.16 25.43
CA HIS A 198 -31.76 -32.89 26.27
C HIS A 198 -31.56 -31.76 27.28
N ALA A 199 -30.30 -31.28 27.37
CA ALA A 199 -29.93 -30.13 28.21
C ALA A 199 -28.68 -29.44 27.63
N ALA A 200 -28.51 -28.17 27.93
CA ALA A 200 -27.28 -27.44 27.54
C ALA A 200 -26.01 -28.03 28.17
N SER A 201 -26.16 -28.72 29.33
CA SER A 201 -25.07 -29.44 29.98
C SER A 201 -24.49 -30.60 29.17
N ASP A 202 -25.31 -31.20 28.26
CA ASP A 202 -24.86 -32.28 27.39
C ASP A 202 -23.81 -31.79 26.38
N LEU A 203 -23.77 -30.50 26.16
CA LEU A 203 -22.83 -29.83 25.25
C LEU A 203 -21.60 -29.23 25.94
N LEU A 204 -21.53 -29.27 27.27
CA LEU A 204 -20.39 -28.68 28.01
C LEU A 204 -19.04 -29.31 27.66
N PRO A 205 -18.91 -30.59 27.26
CA PRO A 205 -17.63 -31.14 26.80
C PRO A 205 -17.12 -30.54 25.50
N TYR A 206 -17.96 -29.86 24.73
CA TYR A 206 -17.64 -29.37 23.38
C TYR A 206 -17.49 -27.87 23.36
N ARG A 207 -16.40 -27.41 22.70
CA ARG A 207 -16.16 -26.00 22.40
C ARG A 207 -16.72 -25.66 21.02
N VAL A 208 -16.65 -26.58 20.06
CA VAL A 208 -17.06 -26.35 18.67
C VAL A 208 -18.01 -27.50 18.23
N LEU A 209 -19.10 -27.10 17.60
CA LEU A 209 -19.96 -28.03 16.86
C LEU A 209 -19.79 -27.75 15.36
N PHE A 210 -19.42 -28.77 14.60
CA PHE A 210 -19.45 -28.75 13.15
C PHE A 210 -20.77 -29.30 12.65
N TYR A 211 -21.59 -28.48 11.99
CA TYR A 211 -22.89 -28.87 11.46
C TYR A 211 -22.97 -28.55 9.98
N ILE A 212 -23.16 -29.58 9.18
CA ILE A 212 -23.41 -29.48 7.74
C ILE A 212 -24.82 -29.96 7.46
N ARG A 213 -25.45 -29.34 6.51
CA ARG A 213 -26.72 -29.78 5.95
C ARG A 213 -26.71 -29.44 4.48
N ASP A 214 -27.04 -30.43 3.65
CA ASP A 214 -27.26 -30.24 2.24
C ASP A 214 -28.62 -30.81 1.83
N LEU A 215 -29.22 -30.32 0.74
CA LEU A 215 -30.58 -30.68 0.33
C LEU A 215 -30.67 -30.92 -1.16
N ASP A 216 -30.71 -32.19 -1.57
CA ASP A 216 -30.84 -32.62 -2.95
C ASP A 216 -32.29 -32.48 -3.49
N ALA A 217 -33.26 -32.33 -2.65
CA ALA A 217 -34.67 -32.19 -3.03
C ALA A 217 -35.45 -31.41 -1.99
N GLY A 218 -36.47 -30.70 -2.44
CA GLY A 218 -37.37 -29.96 -1.58
C GLY A 218 -37.71 -28.58 -2.12
N SER A 219 -38.22 -27.74 -1.25
CA SER A 219 -38.48 -26.33 -1.52
C SER A 219 -37.54 -25.46 -0.71
N GLU A 220 -37.41 -24.21 -1.08
CA GLU A 220 -36.63 -23.21 -0.30
C GLU A 220 -37.11 -23.18 1.19
N ASN A 221 -38.42 -23.42 1.47
CA ASN A 221 -38.90 -23.49 2.84
C ASN A 221 -38.28 -24.65 3.64
N ASP A 222 -37.85 -25.71 2.99
CA ASP A 222 -37.20 -26.84 3.65
C ASP A 222 -35.81 -26.45 4.16
N ALA A 223 -35.10 -25.57 3.45
CA ALA A 223 -33.83 -25.02 3.94
C ALA A 223 -34.00 -24.21 5.23
N TRP A 224 -35.10 -23.48 5.36
CA TRP A 224 -35.46 -22.71 6.56
C TRP A 224 -36.07 -23.52 7.68
N THR A 225 -36.39 -24.79 7.46
CA THR A 225 -36.99 -25.67 8.44
C THR A 225 -35.99 -26.74 8.85
N GLN A 226 -35.49 -26.68 10.06
CA GLN A 226 -34.52 -27.66 10.56
C GLN A 226 -35.19 -29.04 10.72
N PRO A 227 -34.42 -30.13 10.60
CA PRO A 227 -34.90 -31.50 10.91
C PRO A 227 -35.42 -31.60 12.36
N SER A 228 -36.35 -32.51 12.60
CA SER A 228 -37.04 -32.62 13.90
C SER A 228 -36.11 -32.85 15.09
N SER A 229 -35.04 -33.63 14.94
CA SER A 229 -34.03 -33.83 15.99
C SER A 229 -33.27 -32.54 16.30
N ILE A 230 -32.92 -31.77 15.28
CA ILE A 230 -32.28 -30.46 15.43
C ILE A 230 -33.23 -29.45 16.08
N GLN A 231 -34.51 -29.41 15.66
CA GLN A 231 -35.52 -28.54 16.28
C GLN A 231 -35.66 -28.81 17.77
N GLN A 232 -35.68 -30.08 18.18
CA GLN A 232 -35.79 -30.48 19.59
C GLN A 232 -34.56 -30.07 20.40
N ALA A 233 -33.35 -30.14 19.79
CA ALA A 233 -32.09 -29.75 20.42
C ALA A 233 -31.86 -28.23 20.43
N THR A 234 -32.56 -27.49 19.57
CA THR A 234 -32.32 -26.03 19.35
C THR A 234 -32.32 -25.20 20.64
N PRO A 235 -33.24 -25.35 21.60
CA PRO A 235 -33.23 -24.59 22.85
C PRO A 235 -31.91 -24.75 23.63
N TYR A 236 -31.40 -25.98 23.67
CA TYR A 236 -30.18 -26.36 24.41
C TYR A 236 -28.90 -25.90 23.68
N ILE A 237 -28.86 -26.05 22.35
CA ILE A 237 -27.78 -25.57 21.52
C ILE A 237 -27.70 -24.02 21.60
N LYS A 238 -28.86 -23.34 21.58
CA LYS A 238 -28.94 -21.88 21.73
C LYS A 238 -28.42 -21.43 23.09
N GLU A 239 -28.78 -22.11 24.16
CA GLU A 239 -28.28 -21.80 25.50
C GLU A 239 -26.75 -22.00 25.58
N TRP A 240 -26.24 -23.13 25.06
CA TRP A 240 -24.83 -23.43 25.02
C TRP A 240 -24.05 -22.36 24.18
N TYR A 241 -24.60 -21.97 23.01
CA TYR A 241 -24.03 -20.92 22.17
C TYR A 241 -23.98 -19.55 22.88
N ARG A 242 -25.04 -19.19 23.59
CA ARG A 242 -25.09 -18.00 24.44
C ARG A 242 -24.00 -17.97 25.49
N ASN A 243 -23.63 -19.14 26.00
CA ASN A 243 -22.62 -19.27 27.05
C ASN A 243 -21.17 -19.42 26.51
N GLY A 244 -20.93 -19.39 25.22
CA GLY A 244 -19.61 -19.38 24.62
C GLY A 244 -19.26 -20.56 23.74
N GLY A 245 -20.22 -21.48 23.49
CA GLY A 245 -20.05 -22.54 22.49
C GLY A 245 -19.96 -21.96 21.07
N ASN A 246 -19.18 -22.57 20.18
CA ASN A 246 -18.95 -22.10 18.82
C ASN A 246 -19.49 -23.09 17.79
N MET A 247 -19.84 -22.58 16.60
CA MET A 247 -20.37 -23.45 15.53
C MET A 247 -19.75 -23.12 14.19
N VAL A 248 -19.46 -24.17 13.41
CA VAL A 248 -19.29 -24.07 11.96
C VAL A 248 -20.61 -24.51 11.33
N LEU A 249 -21.25 -23.63 10.57
CA LEU A 249 -22.46 -23.90 9.80
C LEU A 249 -22.11 -23.97 8.32
N TRP A 250 -22.31 -25.17 7.71
CA TRP A 250 -21.86 -25.42 6.34
C TRP A 250 -23.05 -25.67 5.41
N GLN A 251 -23.05 -25.10 4.22
CA GLN A 251 -24.13 -25.17 3.22
C GLN A 251 -25.49 -24.72 3.80
N HIS A 252 -26.57 -25.47 3.60
CA HIS A 252 -27.93 -25.16 4.11
C HIS A 252 -28.01 -25.02 5.64
N ALA A 253 -27.04 -25.56 6.39
CA ALA A 253 -26.96 -25.35 7.83
C ALA A 253 -26.82 -23.88 8.23
N VAL A 254 -26.38 -22.97 7.32
CA VAL A 254 -26.27 -21.52 7.58
C VAL A 254 -27.64 -20.95 8.02
N THR A 255 -28.76 -21.47 7.55
CA THR A 255 -30.09 -21.00 7.96
C THR A 255 -30.36 -21.21 9.44
N PHE A 256 -29.67 -22.18 10.09
CA PHE A 256 -29.84 -22.50 11.52
C PHE A 256 -29.50 -21.31 12.44
N ILE A 257 -28.67 -20.35 11.96
CA ILE A 257 -28.36 -19.13 12.70
C ILE A 257 -29.59 -18.34 13.14
N THR A 258 -30.73 -18.48 12.39
CA THR A 258 -31.98 -17.81 12.72
C THR A 258 -32.75 -18.56 13.82
N ASP A 259 -32.69 -19.90 13.86
CA ASP A 259 -33.32 -20.71 14.94
C ASP A 259 -32.57 -20.50 16.25
N LEU A 260 -31.25 -20.31 16.19
CA LEU A 260 -30.42 -19.92 17.34
C LEU A 260 -30.76 -18.50 17.83
N GLY A 261 -31.48 -17.71 17.05
CA GLY A 261 -31.87 -16.35 17.37
C GLY A 261 -30.69 -15.35 17.30
N ARG A 262 -29.59 -15.73 16.63
CA ARG A 262 -28.46 -14.83 16.41
C ARG A 262 -28.79 -13.79 15.33
N MET A 263 -29.58 -14.19 14.35
CA MET A 263 -30.13 -13.34 13.31
C MET A 263 -31.66 -13.46 13.28
N ASP A 264 -32.32 -12.37 12.90
CA ASP A 264 -33.77 -12.37 12.71
C ASP A 264 -34.14 -13.13 11.43
N ARG A 265 -35.10 -14.07 11.54
CA ARG A 265 -35.50 -14.92 10.42
C ARG A 265 -36.19 -14.14 9.31
N ASP A 266 -37.07 -13.20 9.64
CA ASP A 266 -37.82 -12.46 8.63
C ASP A 266 -36.90 -11.52 7.89
N MET A 267 -35.91 -10.92 8.59
CA MET A 267 -34.84 -10.09 7.98
C MET A 267 -34.01 -10.91 7.02
N MET A 268 -33.54 -12.10 7.44
CA MET A 268 -32.73 -12.98 6.59
C MET A 268 -33.51 -13.46 5.36
N ARG A 269 -34.79 -13.77 5.49
CA ARG A 269 -35.67 -14.17 4.38
C ARG A 269 -36.08 -13.01 3.48
N ASN A 270 -36.05 -11.77 3.95
CA ASN A 270 -36.41 -10.59 3.18
C ASN A 270 -35.21 -9.99 2.41
N CYS A 271 -33.98 -10.41 2.72
CA CYS A 271 -32.86 -10.05 1.84
C CYS A 271 -32.97 -10.83 0.52
N ASP A 272 -32.44 -10.25 -0.56
CA ASP A 272 -32.35 -10.95 -1.84
C ASP A 272 -31.30 -12.07 -1.72
N HIS A 273 -31.75 -13.26 -1.29
CA HIS A 273 -30.91 -14.43 -1.03
C HIS A 273 -30.97 -15.40 -2.20
N ARG A 274 -29.91 -16.19 -2.33
CA ARG A 274 -29.88 -17.33 -3.26
C ARG A 274 -29.61 -18.59 -2.46
N ILE A 275 -30.70 -19.23 -2.06
CA ILE A 275 -30.68 -20.58 -1.51
C ILE A 275 -31.13 -21.50 -2.61
N THR A 276 -30.24 -22.30 -3.16
CA THR A 276 -30.52 -23.28 -4.19
C THR A 276 -30.69 -24.67 -3.54
N ILE A 277 -31.73 -25.39 -3.91
CA ILE A 277 -32.04 -26.72 -3.40
C ILE A 277 -32.25 -27.66 -4.59
N GLY A 278 -31.84 -28.90 -4.41
CA GLY A 278 -32.07 -29.96 -5.35
C GLY A 278 -31.02 -29.99 -6.46
N LYS A 279 -31.25 -30.88 -7.45
CA LYS A 279 -30.37 -31.03 -8.63
C LYS A 279 -30.34 -29.75 -9.47
N GLY A 280 -30.05 -28.66 -8.78
CA GLY A 280 -29.68 -27.41 -9.38
C GLY A 280 -28.58 -27.65 -10.41
N SER A 281 -28.28 -26.72 -11.22
CA SER A 281 -27.30 -26.85 -12.31
C SER A 281 -25.94 -27.26 -11.78
N TRP A 282 -25.75 -28.58 -11.58
CA TRP A 282 -24.41 -29.07 -11.39
C TRP A 282 -23.62 -28.76 -12.66
N ASN A 283 -22.43 -28.23 -12.49
CA ASN A 283 -21.62 -27.84 -13.63
C ASN A 283 -20.17 -28.27 -13.47
N GLN A 284 -19.52 -28.45 -14.61
CA GLN A 284 -18.10 -28.74 -14.72
C GLN A 284 -17.35 -27.44 -14.95
N GLY A 285 -17.16 -26.64 -13.91
CA GLY A 285 -16.45 -25.37 -14.03
C GLY A 285 -15.45 -25.17 -12.89
N GLN A 286 -14.55 -24.22 -13.03
CA GLN A 286 -13.71 -23.73 -11.93
C GLN A 286 -14.46 -22.65 -11.18
N TRP A 287 -14.49 -22.77 -9.85
CA TRP A 287 -15.12 -21.80 -8.98
C TRP A 287 -14.10 -21.19 -8.05
N TYR A 288 -14.30 -19.92 -7.79
CA TYR A 288 -13.39 -19.12 -7.00
C TYR A 288 -14.14 -18.42 -5.89
N MET A 289 -13.51 -18.31 -4.75
CA MET A 289 -13.97 -17.52 -3.63
C MET A 289 -13.08 -16.27 -3.50
N ALA A 290 -13.68 -15.10 -3.62
CA ALA A 290 -12.95 -13.84 -3.47
C ALA A 290 -12.76 -13.52 -1.99
N VAL A 291 -11.52 -13.49 -1.54
CA VAL A 291 -11.14 -13.20 -0.15
C VAL A 291 -10.71 -11.75 0.06
N GLN A 292 -10.73 -10.97 -0.99
CA GLN A 292 -10.60 -9.53 -0.93
C GLN A 292 -11.94 -8.89 -1.34
N LEU A 293 -12.56 -8.21 -0.41
CA LEU A 293 -13.87 -7.61 -0.62
C LEU A 293 -13.74 -6.32 -1.44
N ASN A 294 -14.56 -6.19 -2.48
CA ASN A 294 -14.71 -5.00 -3.31
C ASN A 294 -13.38 -4.42 -3.87
N PRO A 295 -12.60 -5.20 -4.61
CA PRO A 295 -11.29 -4.77 -5.10
C PRO A 295 -11.35 -3.69 -6.20
N ALA A 296 -12.51 -3.52 -6.85
CA ALA A 296 -12.69 -2.59 -7.96
C ALA A 296 -13.27 -1.23 -7.54
N SER A 297 -13.81 -1.11 -6.32
CA SER A 297 -14.47 0.09 -5.84
C SER A 297 -13.78 0.69 -4.59
N ARG A 298 -14.48 1.61 -3.96
CA ARG A 298 -14.02 2.43 -2.84
C ARG A 298 -13.75 1.65 -1.55
N PHE A 299 -14.22 0.41 -1.47
CA PHE A 299 -14.23 -0.36 -0.24
C PHE A 299 -13.44 -1.65 -0.37
N ILE A 300 -12.13 -1.59 -0.07
CA ILE A 300 -11.24 -2.76 -0.11
C ILE A 300 -10.96 -3.24 1.30
N LYS A 301 -11.41 -4.46 1.61
CA LYS A 301 -10.99 -5.22 2.79
C LYS A 301 -10.35 -6.52 2.35
N ASP A 302 -9.14 -6.74 2.81
CA ASP A 302 -8.34 -7.92 2.49
C ASP A 302 -8.39 -8.91 3.65
N PHE A 303 -9.10 -10.02 3.44
CA PHE A 303 -9.28 -11.09 4.42
C PHE A 303 -8.31 -12.26 4.21
N SER A 304 -7.40 -12.15 3.25
CA SER A 304 -6.48 -13.24 2.89
C SER A 304 -5.58 -13.72 4.03
N LYS A 305 -5.42 -12.92 5.08
CA LYS A 305 -4.66 -13.28 6.28
C LYS A 305 -5.49 -13.95 7.38
N HIS A 306 -6.81 -14.07 7.19
CA HIS A 306 -7.66 -14.76 8.18
C HIS A 306 -7.22 -16.22 8.34
N PRO A 307 -7.20 -16.78 9.57
CA PRO A 307 -6.80 -18.18 9.82
C PRO A 307 -7.56 -19.23 8.98
N LEU A 308 -8.79 -18.91 8.57
CA LEU A 308 -9.58 -19.74 7.64
C LEU A 308 -8.81 -20.08 6.35
N TYR A 309 -7.91 -19.20 5.90
CA TYR A 309 -7.16 -19.33 4.65
C TYR A 309 -5.71 -19.79 4.84
N SER A 310 -5.34 -20.20 6.04
CA SER A 310 -4.00 -20.69 6.35
C SER A 310 -3.61 -21.89 5.50
N GLY A 311 -2.45 -21.84 4.88
CA GLY A 311 -1.90 -22.89 4.03
C GLY A 311 -2.62 -23.10 2.69
N LEU A 312 -3.50 -22.17 2.28
CA LEU A 312 -4.13 -22.17 0.96
C LEU A 312 -3.35 -21.28 -0.04
N GLU A 313 -3.35 -21.68 -1.30
CA GLU A 313 -2.81 -20.85 -2.38
C GLU A 313 -3.79 -19.72 -2.70
N ILE A 314 -3.40 -18.49 -2.38
CA ILE A 314 -4.16 -17.29 -2.71
C ILE A 314 -3.61 -16.71 -4.00
N ARG A 315 -4.43 -16.68 -5.03
CA ARG A 315 -4.08 -16.10 -6.34
C ARG A 315 -4.49 -14.64 -6.38
N SER A 316 -3.64 -13.82 -6.98
CA SER A 316 -3.93 -12.40 -7.22
C SER A 316 -4.13 -12.17 -8.72
N THR A 317 -5.23 -11.53 -9.10
CA THR A 317 -5.50 -11.13 -10.47
C THR A 317 -5.89 -9.65 -10.44
N GLY A 318 -4.97 -8.79 -10.90
CA GLY A 318 -5.15 -7.35 -10.74
C GLY A 318 -5.27 -6.96 -9.27
N ARG A 319 -6.43 -6.41 -8.88
CA ARG A 319 -6.71 -5.98 -7.50
C ARG A 319 -7.40 -7.06 -6.65
N SER A 320 -7.75 -8.20 -7.23
CA SER A 320 -8.55 -9.22 -6.57
C SER A 320 -7.69 -10.36 -6.06
N LYS A 321 -8.05 -10.89 -4.89
CA LYS A 321 -7.46 -12.10 -4.33
C LYS A 321 -8.51 -13.20 -4.25
N PHE A 322 -8.15 -14.38 -4.75
CA PHE A 322 -9.05 -15.51 -4.88
C PHE A 322 -8.44 -16.80 -4.35
N ILE A 323 -9.31 -17.66 -3.86
CA ILE A 323 -9.02 -19.07 -3.60
C ILE A 323 -9.85 -19.89 -4.57
N THR A 324 -9.22 -20.84 -5.25
CA THR A 324 -9.94 -21.81 -6.07
C THR A 324 -10.54 -22.86 -5.14
N VAL A 325 -11.86 -22.92 -5.07
CA VAL A 325 -12.58 -23.86 -4.20
C VAL A 325 -13.09 -25.07 -4.97
N LYS A 326 -13.25 -24.96 -6.29
CA LYS A 326 -13.66 -26.05 -7.17
C LYS A 326 -12.81 -26.06 -8.43
N GLY A 327 -12.30 -27.23 -8.80
CA GLY A 327 -11.69 -27.54 -10.09
C GLY A 327 -12.70 -27.96 -11.16
N PRO A 328 -12.24 -28.42 -12.32
CA PRO A 328 -13.09 -28.88 -13.40
C PRO A 328 -13.73 -30.25 -13.10
N ALA A 329 -14.39 -30.38 -11.97
CA ALA A 329 -15.14 -31.57 -11.57
C ALA A 329 -16.64 -31.25 -11.53
N TRP A 330 -17.47 -32.26 -11.62
CA TRP A 330 -18.90 -32.08 -11.45
C TRP A 330 -19.23 -31.92 -9.98
N THR A 331 -19.89 -30.84 -9.61
CA THR A 331 -20.46 -30.61 -8.26
C THR A 331 -21.85 -30.04 -8.42
N GLU A 332 -22.62 -30.10 -7.40
CA GLU A 332 -23.87 -29.38 -7.31
C GLU A 332 -23.65 -27.90 -7.02
N ASP A 333 -24.66 -27.10 -7.34
CA ASP A 333 -24.64 -25.65 -7.11
C ASP A 333 -25.56 -25.32 -5.94
N HIS A 334 -25.16 -25.72 -4.75
CA HIS A 334 -25.93 -25.48 -3.52
C HIS A 334 -25.41 -24.21 -2.84
N ASN A 335 -25.95 -23.09 -3.23
CA ASN A 335 -25.56 -21.81 -2.66
C ASN A 335 -26.47 -21.40 -1.51
N CYS A 336 -25.91 -21.03 -0.38
CA CYS A 336 -26.57 -20.36 0.73
C CYS A 336 -26.01 -18.94 0.90
N VAL A 337 -26.21 -18.11 -0.13
CA VAL A 337 -25.68 -16.75 -0.23
C VAL A 337 -26.77 -15.75 0.12
N PHE A 338 -26.46 -14.79 0.97
CA PHE A 338 -27.35 -13.71 1.34
C PHE A 338 -26.96 -12.43 0.63
N HIS A 339 -27.76 -12.05 -0.37
CA HIS A 339 -27.63 -10.77 -1.07
C HIS A 339 -28.26 -9.65 -0.26
N ASN A 340 -27.74 -8.46 -0.35
CA ASN A 340 -28.26 -7.27 0.30
C ASN A 340 -28.41 -7.35 1.83
N LEU A 341 -27.91 -8.41 2.48
CA LEU A 341 -27.94 -8.50 3.94
C LEU A 341 -27.28 -7.31 4.61
N PRO A 342 -26.10 -6.85 4.16
CA PRO A 342 -25.51 -5.62 4.71
C PRO A 342 -26.46 -4.42 4.63
N ALA A 343 -27.11 -4.19 3.49
CA ALA A 343 -28.06 -3.07 3.34
C ALA A 343 -29.29 -3.22 4.21
N GLN A 344 -29.82 -4.43 4.36
CA GLN A 344 -30.96 -4.70 5.25
C GLN A 344 -30.63 -4.44 6.72
N LEU A 345 -29.43 -4.82 7.17
CA LEU A 345 -28.98 -4.60 8.55
C LEU A 345 -28.63 -3.16 8.85
N THR A 346 -28.04 -2.46 7.90
CA THR A 346 -27.45 -1.12 8.13
C THR A 346 -28.34 0.03 7.71
N GLY A 347 -29.32 -0.23 6.81
CA GLY A 347 -30.09 0.82 6.13
C GLY A 347 -29.29 1.67 5.14
N LEU A 348 -28.03 1.30 4.88
CA LEU A 348 -27.13 1.99 3.95
C LEU A 348 -27.18 1.33 2.57
N GLY A 349 -26.74 2.02 1.53
CA GLY A 349 -26.55 1.41 0.22
C GLY A 349 -25.42 0.36 0.24
N ASN A 350 -25.53 -0.68 -0.59
CA ASN A 350 -24.55 -1.77 -0.64
C ASN A 350 -23.10 -1.35 -0.91
N GLN A 351 -22.89 -0.16 -1.47
CA GLN A 351 -21.57 0.40 -1.75
C GLN A 351 -21.15 1.47 -0.75
N ASP A 352 -21.95 1.72 0.29
CA ASP A 352 -21.58 2.67 1.34
C ASP A 352 -20.47 2.06 2.21
N PRO A 353 -19.30 2.68 2.33
CA PRO A 353 -18.18 2.14 3.10
C PRO A 353 -18.50 1.96 4.59
N ARG A 354 -19.43 2.74 5.14
CA ARG A 354 -19.90 2.62 6.53
C ARG A 354 -20.67 1.32 6.78
N CYS A 355 -21.14 0.67 5.72
CA CYS A 355 -21.86 -0.60 5.81
C CYS A 355 -21.04 -1.67 6.55
N TYR A 356 -19.74 -1.76 6.25
CA TYR A 356 -18.84 -2.69 6.93
C TYR A 356 -18.71 -2.38 8.43
N GLU A 357 -18.52 -1.13 8.80
CA GLU A 357 -18.35 -0.70 10.19
C GLU A 357 -19.63 -0.98 10.99
N VAL A 358 -20.80 -0.68 10.43
CA VAL A 358 -22.07 -1.01 11.08
C VAL A 358 -22.25 -2.52 11.22
N LEU A 359 -21.88 -3.33 10.21
CA LEU A 359 -21.91 -4.79 10.30
C LEU A 359 -21.04 -5.30 11.43
N THR A 360 -19.79 -4.84 11.51
CA THR A 360 -18.83 -5.32 12.51
C THR A 360 -19.15 -4.79 13.92
N ASP A 361 -19.39 -3.50 14.05
CA ASP A 361 -19.48 -2.83 15.36
C ASP A 361 -20.87 -3.00 15.99
N THR A 362 -21.92 -3.00 15.15
CA THR A 362 -23.29 -3.12 15.65
C THR A 362 -23.77 -4.57 15.72
N TYR A 363 -23.48 -5.34 14.67
CA TYR A 363 -24.03 -6.70 14.54
C TYR A 363 -22.99 -7.80 14.80
N GLY A 364 -21.70 -7.48 14.89
CA GLY A 364 -20.63 -8.46 15.05
C GLY A 364 -20.53 -9.42 13.86
N ILE A 365 -20.85 -8.94 12.65
CA ILE A 365 -20.76 -9.71 11.40
C ILE A 365 -19.52 -9.31 10.64
N TYR A 366 -18.67 -10.29 10.36
CA TYR A 366 -17.41 -10.14 9.67
C TYR A 366 -17.46 -10.87 8.33
N PRO A 367 -17.63 -10.16 7.20
CA PRO A 367 -17.54 -10.78 5.88
C PRO A 367 -16.13 -11.31 5.65
N LEU A 368 -15.99 -12.56 5.24
CA LEU A 368 -14.70 -13.22 4.99
C LEU A 368 -14.46 -13.49 3.51
N ALA A 369 -15.53 -13.79 2.76
CA ALA A 369 -15.45 -13.96 1.32
C ALA A 369 -16.80 -13.67 0.65
N VAL A 370 -16.70 -13.31 -0.62
CA VAL A 370 -17.84 -13.14 -1.51
C VAL A 370 -17.72 -14.07 -2.70
N TRP A 371 -18.80 -14.27 -3.43
CA TRP A 371 -18.79 -15.03 -4.65
C TRP A 371 -17.92 -14.36 -5.72
N ASP A 372 -17.20 -15.14 -6.52
CA ASP A 372 -16.21 -14.66 -7.49
C ASP A 372 -16.75 -13.67 -8.54
N SER A 373 -18.00 -13.89 -8.99
CA SER A 373 -18.65 -13.03 -9.97
C SER A 373 -19.18 -11.71 -9.41
N GLN A 374 -19.09 -11.51 -8.07
CA GLN A 374 -19.73 -10.42 -7.36
C GLN A 374 -18.77 -9.73 -6.38
N ILE A 375 -17.50 -9.75 -6.71
CA ILE A 375 -16.41 -9.21 -5.88
C ILE A 375 -16.54 -7.71 -5.58
N ASP A 376 -17.35 -7.01 -6.36
CA ASP A 376 -17.58 -5.57 -6.18
C ASP A 376 -18.60 -5.27 -5.08
N TRP A 377 -19.27 -6.29 -4.52
CA TRP A 377 -20.43 -6.09 -3.68
C TRP A 377 -20.30 -6.78 -2.33
N ILE A 378 -20.13 -6.00 -1.28
CA ILE A 378 -20.20 -6.48 0.11
C ILE A 378 -21.54 -7.16 0.42
N SER A 379 -22.57 -6.90 -0.38
CA SER A 379 -23.91 -7.44 -0.19
C SER A 379 -24.03 -8.96 -0.36
N GLN A 380 -23.00 -9.64 -0.85
CA GLN A 380 -23.07 -11.07 -1.14
C GLN A 380 -22.20 -11.86 -0.17
N LEU A 381 -22.72 -12.06 1.03
CA LEU A 381 -22.03 -12.82 2.06
C LEU A 381 -22.22 -14.32 1.83
N ASN A 382 -21.20 -15.00 1.36
CA ASN A 382 -21.17 -16.45 1.23
C ASN A 382 -20.27 -17.14 2.29
N VAL A 383 -19.26 -16.44 2.80
CA VAL A 383 -18.48 -16.86 3.97
C VAL A 383 -18.39 -15.68 4.92
N TRP A 384 -18.86 -15.87 6.14
CA TRP A 384 -18.88 -14.80 7.12
C TRP A 384 -18.91 -15.33 8.55
N GLU A 385 -18.40 -14.53 9.46
CA GLU A 385 -18.30 -14.83 10.87
C GLU A 385 -19.26 -13.96 11.67
N ALA A 386 -20.05 -14.57 12.55
CA ALA A 386 -20.91 -13.89 13.51
C ALA A 386 -20.30 -14.01 14.91
N ARG A 387 -19.76 -12.91 15.41
CA ARG A 387 -19.16 -12.82 16.74
C ARG A 387 -20.11 -12.22 17.77
N GLN A 388 -19.64 -12.13 19.01
CA GLN A 388 -20.21 -11.25 20.00
C GLN A 388 -20.22 -9.82 19.40
N GLY A 389 -21.31 -9.17 19.42
CA GLY A 389 -21.49 -7.77 19.05
C GLY A 389 -22.39 -7.14 20.11
N ASN A 390 -23.34 -6.30 19.70
CA ASN A 390 -24.40 -5.80 20.59
C ASN A 390 -25.45 -6.87 20.90
N THR A 391 -25.02 -8.12 21.14
CA THR A 391 -25.87 -9.27 21.42
C THR A 391 -25.47 -9.94 22.72
N ASP A 392 -26.34 -10.80 23.26
CA ASP A 392 -26.11 -11.61 24.45
C ASP A 392 -25.41 -12.94 24.19
N PHE A 393 -24.92 -13.17 22.98
CA PHE A 393 -24.20 -14.38 22.59
C PHE A 393 -22.71 -14.24 22.79
N LYS A 394 -22.10 -15.16 23.54
CA LYS A 394 -20.65 -15.19 23.80
C LYS A 394 -19.90 -16.08 22.81
N GLY A 395 -20.57 -16.98 22.14
CA GLY A 395 -20.00 -17.85 21.13
C GLY A 395 -19.85 -17.15 19.78
N THR A 396 -19.14 -17.83 18.88
CA THR A 396 -18.91 -17.40 17.50
C THR A 396 -19.44 -18.45 16.53
N ILE A 397 -20.11 -17.99 15.47
CA ILE A 397 -20.57 -18.84 14.37
C ILE A 397 -19.81 -18.45 13.11
N LEU A 398 -19.24 -19.45 12.44
CA LEU A 398 -18.68 -19.32 11.11
C LEU A 398 -19.65 -19.92 10.10
N CYS A 399 -20.17 -19.08 9.20
CA CYS A 399 -21.12 -19.45 8.16
C CYS A 399 -20.38 -19.66 6.84
N VAL A 400 -20.53 -20.84 6.22
CA VAL A 400 -19.87 -21.22 4.97
C VAL A 400 -20.95 -21.71 4.01
N GLY A 401 -21.43 -20.81 3.16
CA GLY A 401 -22.57 -21.05 2.26
C GLY A 401 -22.23 -21.02 0.76
N ASN A 402 -20.98 -21.14 0.39
CA ASN A 402 -20.56 -21.14 -1.01
C ASN A 402 -20.78 -22.51 -1.67
N GLY A 403 -21.50 -22.57 -2.77
CA GLY A 403 -21.82 -23.80 -3.47
C GLY A 403 -20.64 -24.56 -4.09
N GLY A 404 -19.47 -23.94 -4.19
CA GLY A 404 -18.24 -24.63 -4.61
C GLY A 404 -17.53 -25.39 -3.49
N LEU A 405 -17.99 -25.26 -2.24
CA LEU A 405 -17.38 -25.87 -1.06
C LEU A 405 -18.06 -27.20 -0.71
N GLU A 406 -18.15 -28.08 -1.70
CA GLU A 406 -18.77 -29.41 -1.63
C GLU A 406 -17.79 -30.46 -1.12
N PHE A 407 -18.23 -31.33 -0.24
CA PHE A 407 -17.46 -32.49 0.24
C PHE A 407 -17.52 -33.67 -0.74
N SER A 408 -18.53 -33.71 -1.61
CA SER A 408 -18.72 -34.75 -2.60
C SER A 408 -18.58 -34.25 -4.03
N TYR A 409 -18.12 -35.10 -4.96
CA TYR A 409 -18.18 -34.83 -6.39
C TYR A 409 -19.24 -35.70 -7.02
N LYS A 410 -19.81 -35.21 -8.11
CA LYS A 410 -20.79 -35.95 -8.91
C LYS A 410 -20.13 -36.51 -10.18
N ASN A 411 -20.65 -37.61 -10.65
CA ASN A 411 -20.41 -38.12 -12.00
C ASN A 411 -21.16 -37.26 -13.03
N ALA A 412 -20.80 -37.41 -14.32
CA ALA A 412 -21.44 -36.66 -15.40
C ALA A 412 -22.98 -36.93 -15.54
N ASP A 413 -23.50 -37.97 -14.96
CA ASP A 413 -24.90 -38.32 -14.94
C ASP A 413 -25.65 -37.81 -13.67
N GLY A 414 -24.97 -37.14 -12.72
CA GLY A 414 -25.53 -36.61 -11.49
C GLY A 414 -25.53 -37.57 -10.30
N THR A 415 -24.97 -38.73 -10.48
CA THR A 415 -24.81 -39.66 -9.36
C THR A 415 -23.58 -39.29 -8.53
N PRO A 416 -23.61 -39.45 -7.19
CA PRO A 416 -22.46 -39.24 -6.33
C PRO A 416 -21.25 -40.06 -6.79
N ASP A 417 -20.08 -39.41 -6.89
CA ASP A 417 -18.83 -40.12 -7.13
C ASP A 417 -18.29 -40.69 -5.83
N LYS A 418 -18.74 -41.88 -5.48
CA LYS A 418 -18.32 -42.61 -4.27
C LYS A 418 -16.83 -42.92 -4.21
N SER A 419 -16.09 -42.78 -5.34
CA SER A 419 -14.65 -42.91 -5.38
C SER A 419 -13.89 -41.60 -5.03
N SER A 420 -14.62 -40.54 -4.90
CA SER A 420 -14.03 -39.20 -4.69
C SER A 420 -13.53 -38.98 -3.24
N PHE A 421 -13.71 -39.89 -2.33
CA PHE A 421 -13.20 -39.79 -0.96
C PHE A 421 -12.26 -40.94 -0.59
N PRO A 422 -11.04 -40.71 -0.05
CA PRO A 422 -10.33 -39.41 0.06
C PRO A 422 -9.92 -38.93 -1.31
N ARG A 423 -10.02 -37.65 -1.51
CA ARG A 423 -9.99 -37.03 -2.81
C ARG A 423 -8.60 -36.75 -3.36
N ASN A 424 -8.43 -36.94 -4.68
CA ASN A 424 -7.17 -36.72 -5.37
C ASN A 424 -7.05 -35.36 -6.06
N SER A 425 -8.09 -34.52 -6.01
CA SER A 425 -8.08 -33.20 -6.62
C SER A 425 -7.47 -32.15 -5.68
N PRO A 426 -6.52 -31.32 -6.10
CA PRO A 426 -5.95 -30.26 -5.26
C PRO A 426 -7.01 -29.24 -4.82
N PHE A 427 -8.09 -29.06 -5.56
CA PHE A 427 -9.18 -28.12 -5.21
C PHE A 427 -10.06 -28.65 -4.10
N GLN A 428 -10.25 -29.98 -4.02
CA GLN A 428 -10.92 -30.60 -2.89
C GLN A 428 -10.08 -30.53 -1.61
N SER A 429 -8.77 -30.61 -1.74
CA SER A 429 -7.90 -30.40 -0.58
C SER A 429 -8.06 -28.98 -0.02
N ASN A 430 -8.44 -28.00 -0.84
CA ASN A 430 -8.76 -26.65 -0.38
C ASN A 430 -10.05 -26.62 0.44
N VAL A 431 -11.11 -27.34 0.02
CA VAL A 431 -12.36 -27.48 0.80
C VAL A 431 -12.09 -28.10 2.15
N LEU A 432 -11.41 -29.24 2.16
CA LEU A 432 -11.06 -29.94 3.40
C LEU A 432 -10.17 -29.10 4.31
N LYS A 433 -9.23 -28.34 3.72
CA LYS A 433 -8.36 -27.43 4.46
C LYS A 433 -9.13 -26.25 5.04
N ILE A 434 -10.08 -25.66 4.32
CA ILE A 434 -10.96 -24.61 4.83
C ILE A 434 -11.80 -25.15 6.01
N ALA A 435 -12.36 -26.35 5.89
CA ALA A 435 -13.11 -26.97 6.97
C ALA A 435 -12.25 -27.22 8.22
N ALA A 436 -11.05 -27.78 8.05
CA ALA A 436 -10.10 -27.97 9.14
C ALA A 436 -9.68 -26.65 9.79
N ASN A 437 -9.39 -25.63 8.97
CA ASN A 437 -9.05 -24.30 9.45
C ASN A 437 -10.21 -23.64 10.21
N ALA A 438 -11.47 -23.81 9.75
CA ALA A 438 -12.65 -23.30 10.42
C ALA A 438 -12.82 -23.90 11.83
N ILE A 439 -12.68 -25.21 11.92
CA ILE A 439 -12.73 -25.93 13.21
C ILE A 439 -11.58 -25.49 14.10
N GLY A 440 -10.33 -25.52 13.60
CA GLY A 440 -9.15 -25.14 14.35
C GLY A 440 -9.19 -23.69 14.84
N TYR A 441 -9.64 -22.78 14.00
CA TYR A 441 -9.82 -21.37 14.35
C TYR A 441 -10.80 -21.19 15.53
N LEU A 442 -11.98 -21.78 15.46
CA LEU A 442 -12.96 -21.67 16.54
C LEU A 442 -12.54 -22.43 17.80
N ALA A 443 -11.85 -23.58 17.67
CA ALA A 443 -11.32 -24.35 18.78
C ALA A 443 -10.16 -23.64 19.50
N SER A 444 -9.40 -22.80 18.81
CA SER A 444 -8.33 -22.00 19.43
C SER A 444 -8.85 -21.03 20.49
N GLY A 445 -10.08 -20.55 20.33
CA GLY A 445 -10.64 -19.47 21.15
C GLY A 445 -10.02 -18.11 20.90
N ASN A 446 -9.03 -18.03 20.01
CA ASN A 446 -8.35 -16.80 19.65
C ASN A 446 -9.00 -16.23 18.40
N LEU A 447 -9.95 -15.35 18.57
CA LEU A 447 -10.60 -14.66 17.45
C LEU A 447 -9.57 -13.77 16.72
N TYR A 448 -9.65 -13.80 15.40
CA TYR A 448 -8.79 -12.96 14.57
C TYR A 448 -8.98 -11.49 14.91
N ASP A 449 -7.88 -10.80 15.19
CA ASP A 449 -7.91 -9.38 15.52
C ASP A 449 -7.90 -8.54 14.24
N TRP A 450 -9.08 -8.03 13.91
CA TRP A 450 -9.26 -7.13 12.76
C TRP A 450 -8.68 -5.74 13.01
N SER A 451 -8.36 -5.39 14.25
CA SER A 451 -7.73 -4.11 14.55
C SER A 451 -6.34 -4.04 13.94
N GLU A 452 -5.64 -5.17 13.79
CA GLU A 452 -4.37 -5.24 13.06
C GLU A 452 -4.52 -5.03 11.54
N THR A 453 -5.72 -5.21 10.98
CA THR A 453 -6.00 -4.95 9.56
C THR A 453 -6.62 -3.60 9.31
N THR A 454 -7.17 -2.95 10.34
CA THR A 454 -7.76 -1.60 10.31
C THR A 454 -6.89 -0.55 10.98
N THR A 455 -6.09 -0.93 11.94
CA THR A 455 -4.89 -0.19 12.28
C THR A 455 -3.80 -0.67 11.33
N ALA A 456 -3.58 0.04 10.22
CA ALA A 456 -2.21 0.24 9.89
C ALA A 456 -1.53 0.56 11.22
N SER A 457 -0.67 -0.32 11.73
CA SER A 457 0.41 0.07 12.61
C SER A 457 0.83 1.43 12.08
N SER A 458 1.00 2.42 12.95
CA SER A 458 1.59 3.69 12.54
C SER A 458 2.64 3.32 11.51
N SER A 459 2.40 3.66 10.23
CA SER A 459 3.30 3.28 9.15
C SER A 459 4.68 3.62 9.65
N ASP A 460 5.58 2.64 9.71
CA ASP A 460 6.96 2.95 10.04
C ASP A 460 7.66 3.58 8.83
N TYR A 461 6.87 3.83 7.76
CA TYR A 461 7.30 4.38 6.48
C TYR A 461 8.48 3.60 5.85
N ARG A 462 8.50 2.26 6.05
CA ARG A 462 9.52 1.34 5.52
C ARG A 462 8.99 0.35 4.49
N GLU A 463 7.74 0.51 4.09
CA GLU A 463 7.14 -0.36 3.11
C GLU A 463 7.94 -0.31 1.81
N LYS A 464 7.96 -1.41 1.08
CA LYS A 464 8.58 -1.47 -0.24
C LYS A 464 8.07 -0.32 -1.11
N MET A 465 8.97 0.38 -1.79
CA MET A 465 8.67 1.54 -2.65
C MET A 465 8.15 2.79 -1.92
N ARG A 466 8.13 2.82 -0.59
CA ARG A 466 7.74 4.01 0.18
C ARG A 466 8.78 5.12 -0.01
N PRO A 467 8.42 6.26 -0.58
CA PRO A 467 9.31 7.41 -0.66
C PRO A 467 9.85 7.82 0.71
N GLN A 468 11.12 8.14 0.76
CA GLN A 468 11.81 8.48 2.00
C GLN A 468 12.04 9.97 2.18
N ILE A 469 11.87 10.76 1.10
CA ILE A 469 12.02 12.22 1.12
C ILE A 469 10.83 12.96 0.50
N HIS A 470 9.90 12.24 -0.14
CA HIS A 470 8.65 12.81 -0.67
C HIS A 470 7.52 12.57 0.33
N PHE A 471 6.59 13.51 0.41
CA PHE A 471 5.41 13.35 1.26
C PHE A 471 4.50 12.25 0.74
N THR A 472 4.12 11.34 1.65
CA THR A 472 3.10 10.32 1.44
C THR A 472 2.22 10.24 2.68
N PRO A 473 0.93 9.89 2.55
CA PRO A 473 0.12 9.62 3.73
C PRO A 473 0.57 8.33 4.40
N ALA A 474 0.34 8.16 5.67
CA ALA A 474 0.61 6.88 6.35
C ALA A 474 -0.12 5.73 5.65
N LYS A 475 -1.35 5.99 5.20
CA LYS A 475 -2.18 5.05 4.44
C LYS A 475 -3.16 5.79 3.55
N ASN A 476 -3.81 5.05 2.64
CA ASN A 476 -4.91 5.49 1.81
C ASN A 476 -4.52 6.45 0.66
N TRP A 477 -5.51 6.91 -0.07
CA TRP A 477 -5.37 7.72 -1.27
C TRP A 477 -5.15 9.20 -0.93
N ILE A 478 -4.20 9.82 -1.64
CA ILE A 478 -4.12 11.28 -1.78
C ILE A 478 -4.06 11.68 -3.25
N ASN A 479 -4.51 12.88 -3.56
CA ASN A 479 -4.24 13.54 -4.84
C ASN A 479 -3.85 15.00 -4.61
N ASP A 480 -4.58 15.99 -5.11
CA ASP A 480 -4.17 17.38 -5.17
C ASP A 480 -3.70 17.96 -3.83
N PRO A 481 -2.61 18.72 -3.79
CA PRO A 481 -2.29 19.58 -2.65
C PRO A 481 -3.35 20.69 -2.56
N ASN A 482 -3.84 20.95 -1.34
CA ASN A 482 -4.92 21.86 -1.07
C ASN A 482 -4.57 22.81 0.07
N GLY A 483 -5.25 23.94 0.13
CA GLY A 483 -5.26 24.80 1.30
C GLY A 483 -3.88 25.23 1.81
N MET A 484 -2.86 25.15 0.98
CA MET A 484 -1.48 25.35 1.39
C MET A 484 -1.24 26.77 1.89
N VAL A 485 -0.80 26.88 3.15
CA VAL A 485 -0.57 28.15 3.82
C VAL A 485 0.62 28.05 4.78
N TYR A 486 1.43 29.10 4.83
CA TYR A 486 2.47 29.26 5.83
C TYR A 486 1.97 30.21 6.92
N ALA A 487 1.87 29.70 8.14
CA ALA A 487 1.36 30.47 9.27
C ALA A 487 2.15 30.14 10.54
N ASP A 488 2.49 31.16 11.35
CA ASP A 488 3.16 31.02 12.64
C ASP A 488 4.43 30.14 12.62
N GLY A 489 5.19 30.18 11.51
CA GLY A 489 6.40 29.39 11.35
C GLY A 489 6.17 27.95 10.90
N ILE A 490 4.94 27.58 10.58
CA ILE A 490 4.53 26.25 10.19
C ILE A 490 4.03 26.26 8.75
N TRP A 491 4.51 25.29 7.98
CA TRP A 491 3.98 24.96 6.66
C TRP A 491 2.83 23.98 6.81
N HIS A 492 1.65 24.36 6.36
CA HIS A 492 0.46 23.51 6.32
C HIS A 492 0.30 22.99 4.90
N LEU A 493 0.23 21.68 4.77
CA LEU A 493 -0.14 20.96 3.56
C LEU A 493 -1.47 20.25 3.85
N TYR A 494 -2.55 20.80 3.31
CA TYR A 494 -3.78 20.02 3.19
C TYR A 494 -3.75 19.35 1.84
N TYR A 495 -4.49 18.26 1.70
CA TYR A 495 -4.50 17.49 0.46
C TYR A 495 -5.82 16.74 0.31
N GLN A 496 -6.23 16.48 -0.90
CA GLN A 496 -7.33 15.58 -1.15
C GLN A 496 -7.00 14.20 -0.61
N TYR A 497 -7.88 13.68 0.23
CA TYR A 497 -7.65 12.46 0.98
C TYR A 497 -8.91 11.60 1.04
N ASN A 498 -8.76 10.31 0.76
CA ASN A 498 -9.80 9.34 1.08
C ASN A 498 -9.50 8.67 2.42
N PRO A 499 -10.13 9.06 3.53
CA PRO A 499 -9.86 8.45 4.83
C PRO A 499 -10.24 6.97 4.91
N SER A 500 -11.05 6.48 3.97
CA SER A 500 -11.64 5.13 4.00
C SER A 500 -10.91 4.11 3.12
N GLY A 501 -9.99 4.52 2.24
CA GLY A 501 -9.35 3.55 1.33
C GLY A 501 -8.28 4.09 0.41
N PRO A 502 -7.56 3.16 -0.27
CA PRO A 502 -6.44 3.50 -1.14
C PRO A 502 -6.83 3.92 -2.57
N ASP A 503 -8.11 4.03 -2.87
CA ASP A 503 -8.63 4.48 -4.16
C ASP A 503 -9.30 5.84 -4.03
N TRP A 504 -9.38 6.56 -5.16
CA TRP A 504 -10.07 7.85 -5.19
C TRP A 504 -11.54 7.72 -4.82
N GLY A 505 -12.02 8.55 -3.94
CA GLY A 505 -13.41 8.61 -3.49
C GLY A 505 -13.51 9.09 -2.05
N ASN A 506 -14.72 9.37 -1.57
CA ASN A 506 -15.02 9.88 -0.22
C ASN A 506 -14.09 11.04 0.19
N ILE A 507 -13.88 11.96 -0.73
CA ILE A 507 -12.82 12.96 -0.66
C ILE A 507 -13.08 13.99 0.44
N SER A 508 -12.11 14.06 1.32
CA SER A 508 -11.95 15.00 2.44
C SER A 508 -10.65 15.77 2.25
N TRP A 509 -10.38 16.77 3.09
CA TRP A 509 -9.04 17.33 3.20
C TRP A 509 -8.27 16.65 4.33
N GLY A 510 -7.25 15.85 3.99
CA GLY A 510 -6.20 15.45 4.91
C GLY A 510 -5.34 16.65 5.29
N HIS A 511 -4.50 16.50 6.31
CA HIS A 511 -3.66 17.59 6.81
C HIS A 511 -2.32 17.06 7.30
N ALA A 512 -1.24 17.75 6.93
CA ALA A 512 0.08 17.57 7.48
C ALA A 512 0.75 18.93 7.75
N THR A 513 1.62 18.96 8.75
CA THR A 513 2.38 20.15 9.14
C THR A 513 3.87 19.90 9.13
N SER A 514 4.66 20.91 8.76
CA SER A 514 6.12 20.86 8.79
C SER A 514 6.71 22.21 9.16
N SER A 515 7.86 22.20 9.81
CA SER A 515 8.65 23.42 10.04
C SER A 515 9.69 23.67 8.94
N ASP A 516 9.95 22.66 8.07
CA ASP A 516 11.05 22.68 7.10
C ASP A 516 10.70 22.10 5.72
N LEU A 517 9.42 21.88 5.41
CA LEU A 517 8.93 21.30 4.15
C LEU A 517 9.31 19.84 3.88
N PHE A 518 10.05 19.19 4.78
CA PHE A 518 10.47 17.79 4.63
C PHE A 518 9.96 16.89 5.75
N HIS A 519 10.16 17.28 7.02
CA HIS A 519 9.67 16.51 8.16
C HIS A 519 8.19 16.81 8.40
N TRP A 520 7.34 16.04 7.74
CA TRP A 520 5.88 16.18 7.82
C TRP A 520 5.31 15.37 8.96
N LYS A 521 4.41 15.97 9.72
CA LYS A 521 3.61 15.32 10.73
C LYS A 521 2.15 15.33 10.30
N GLU A 522 1.57 14.16 10.06
CA GLU A 522 0.15 14.06 9.79
C GLU A 522 -0.68 14.52 10.99
N GLN A 523 -1.77 15.20 10.68
CA GLN A 523 -2.75 15.73 11.60
C GLN A 523 -4.11 15.07 11.33
N PRO A 524 -5.10 15.20 12.21
CA PRO A 524 -6.46 14.77 11.91
C PRO A 524 -6.99 15.39 10.61
N VAL A 525 -7.96 14.74 9.98
CA VAL A 525 -8.68 15.26 8.80
C VAL A 525 -9.20 16.65 9.10
N ALA A 526 -8.88 17.62 8.24
CA ALA A 526 -9.19 19.03 8.46
C ALA A 526 -10.60 19.40 8.04
N LEU A 527 -11.07 18.85 6.91
CA LEU A 527 -12.41 19.08 6.37
C LEU A 527 -13.01 17.77 5.88
N GLU A 528 -14.16 17.42 6.43
CA GLU A 528 -14.93 16.23 6.04
C GLU A 528 -16.12 16.60 5.15
N PRO A 529 -16.64 15.70 4.32
CA PRO A 529 -17.90 15.86 3.58
C PRO A 529 -19.06 16.25 4.48
N ASP A 530 -20.05 16.94 3.91
CA ASP A 530 -21.31 17.24 4.57
C ASP A 530 -22.48 17.10 3.59
N ASN A 531 -23.64 17.62 3.94
CA ASN A 531 -24.84 17.58 3.10
C ASN A 531 -24.72 18.37 1.78
N LEU A 532 -23.68 19.20 1.60
CA LEU A 532 -23.39 19.88 0.34
C LEU A 532 -22.51 19.04 -0.60
N GLY A 533 -21.86 17.99 -0.09
CA GLY A 533 -21.09 17.07 -0.89
C GLY A 533 -19.67 16.79 -0.37
N PHE A 534 -18.85 16.18 -1.22
CA PHE A 534 -17.43 15.94 -0.97
C PHE A 534 -16.63 17.24 -0.96
N VAL A 535 -15.47 17.21 -0.29
CA VAL A 535 -14.59 18.38 -0.17
C VAL A 535 -13.49 18.28 -1.22
N TYR A 536 -13.74 18.88 -2.39
CA TYR A 536 -12.78 18.92 -3.49
C TYR A 536 -11.73 20.01 -3.28
N SER A 537 -10.85 20.19 -4.27
CA SER A 537 -9.68 21.05 -4.17
C SER A 537 -10.01 22.52 -3.88
N GLY A 538 -9.02 23.23 -3.39
CA GLY A 538 -9.12 24.63 -3.04
C GLY A 538 -7.87 25.17 -2.37
N SER A 539 -7.96 26.35 -1.77
CA SER A 539 -6.83 27.08 -1.18
C SER A 539 -7.14 27.60 0.21
N ALA A 540 -6.11 28.07 0.92
CA ALA A 540 -6.26 28.79 2.17
C ALA A 540 -5.43 30.08 2.19
N VAL A 541 -5.89 31.06 2.95
CA VAL A 541 -5.21 32.35 3.15
C VAL A 541 -5.28 32.77 4.61
N VAL A 542 -4.33 33.56 5.07
CA VAL A 542 -4.36 34.23 6.37
C VAL A 542 -5.08 35.56 6.21
N ASP A 543 -6.19 35.74 6.93
CA ASP A 543 -6.92 37.03 6.98
C ASP A 543 -6.38 37.90 8.12
N SER A 544 -5.20 38.48 7.92
CA SER A 544 -4.49 39.29 8.92
C SER A 544 -5.26 40.54 9.36
N SER A 545 -6.10 41.07 8.48
CA SER A 545 -6.90 42.27 8.75
C SER A 545 -8.32 41.97 9.23
N ASN A 546 -8.64 40.69 9.48
CA ASN A 546 -9.96 40.24 9.90
C ASN A 546 -11.09 40.74 8.99
N THR A 547 -10.86 40.73 7.70
CA THR A 547 -11.84 41.21 6.71
C THR A 547 -13.08 40.33 6.69
N ALA A 548 -12.95 39.05 6.98
CA ALA A 548 -14.04 38.10 7.08
C ALA A 548 -14.78 38.17 8.42
N GLY A 549 -14.20 38.78 9.44
CA GLY A 549 -14.80 38.88 10.77
C GLY A 549 -14.87 37.58 11.54
N PHE A 550 -13.92 36.64 11.31
CA PHE A 550 -13.79 35.39 12.07
C PHE A 550 -12.71 35.46 13.13
N GLY A 551 -11.90 36.49 13.14
CA GLY A 551 -10.78 36.72 14.07
C GLY A 551 -9.56 37.23 13.29
N GLU A 552 -8.68 37.96 13.99
CA GLU A 552 -7.41 38.43 13.42
C GLU A 552 -6.51 37.21 13.16
N ASN A 553 -5.84 37.19 11.99
CA ASN A 553 -5.03 36.07 11.52
C ASN A 553 -5.78 34.73 11.36
N ALA A 554 -7.13 34.76 11.30
CA ALA A 554 -7.86 33.54 10.99
C ALA A 554 -7.42 32.97 9.63
N ILE A 555 -7.25 31.67 9.55
CA ILE A 555 -6.98 31.00 8.28
C ILE A 555 -8.32 30.67 7.65
N ILE A 556 -8.53 31.17 6.43
CA ILE A 556 -9.77 30.94 5.66
C ILE A 556 -9.46 29.96 4.54
N ALA A 557 -10.01 28.78 4.63
CA ALA A 557 -10.01 27.79 3.57
C ALA A 557 -11.19 28.05 2.62
N MET A 558 -10.95 28.07 1.33
CA MET A 558 -11.99 28.07 0.31
C MET A 558 -11.85 26.81 -0.54
N TYR A 559 -12.92 26.05 -0.68
CA TYR A 559 -12.92 24.73 -1.30
C TYR A 559 -14.17 24.51 -2.16
N THR A 560 -14.08 23.59 -3.09
CA THR A 560 -15.23 23.16 -3.86
C THR A 560 -15.99 22.09 -3.09
N SER A 561 -17.28 22.31 -2.87
CA SER A 561 -18.20 21.27 -2.41
C SER A 561 -18.82 20.59 -3.63
N HIS A 562 -18.62 19.26 -3.76
CA HIS A 562 -19.09 18.45 -4.88
C HIS A 562 -20.28 17.59 -4.46
N GLY A 563 -21.48 18.08 -4.74
CA GLY A 563 -22.76 17.40 -4.58
C GLY A 563 -23.50 17.36 -5.91
N ASP A 564 -24.77 17.74 -5.93
CA ASP A 564 -25.54 17.87 -7.17
C ASP A 564 -24.92 18.88 -8.16
N HIS A 565 -24.26 19.88 -7.64
CA HIS A 565 -23.47 20.87 -8.37
C HIS A 565 -22.19 21.21 -7.62
N GLU A 566 -21.12 21.49 -8.34
CA GLU A 566 -19.89 22.03 -7.77
C GLU A 566 -20.10 23.50 -7.40
N GLN A 567 -19.86 23.84 -6.14
CA GLN A 567 -20.04 25.22 -5.62
C GLN A 567 -18.93 25.52 -4.63
N GLN A 568 -18.61 26.83 -4.45
CA GLN A 568 -17.50 27.20 -3.58
C GLN A 568 -18.00 27.50 -2.18
N CYS A 569 -17.35 26.85 -1.23
CA CYS A 569 -17.60 26.95 0.21
C CYS A 569 -16.36 27.48 0.93
N ILE A 570 -16.57 28.05 2.12
CA ILE A 570 -15.46 28.45 3.00
C ILE A 570 -15.57 27.76 4.37
N ALA A 571 -14.41 27.57 4.98
CA ALA A 571 -14.26 27.24 6.39
C ALA A 571 -13.18 28.13 6.99
N TYR A 572 -13.19 28.29 8.29
CA TYR A 572 -12.23 29.15 8.98
C TYR A 572 -11.63 28.44 10.19
N SER A 573 -10.38 28.75 10.45
CA SER A 573 -9.62 28.30 11.61
C SER A 573 -9.17 29.51 12.44
N THR A 574 -9.27 29.40 13.77
CA THR A 574 -8.77 30.37 14.75
C THR A 574 -7.70 29.79 15.66
N ASP A 575 -7.23 28.60 15.38
CA ASP A 575 -6.22 27.85 16.12
C ASP A 575 -4.97 27.55 15.28
N GLY A 576 -4.64 28.46 14.35
CA GLY A 576 -3.45 28.34 13.50
C GLY A 576 -3.58 27.25 12.43
N GLY A 577 -4.76 26.91 11.95
CA GLY A 577 -4.97 25.93 10.88
C GLY A 577 -5.12 24.48 11.34
N MET A 578 -5.19 24.23 12.64
CA MET A 578 -5.29 22.86 13.16
C MET A 578 -6.70 22.29 13.02
N THR A 579 -7.73 23.12 13.23
CA THR A 579 -9.14 22.73 13.04
C THR A 579 -9.91 23.79 12.26
N PHE A 580 -10.94 23.37 11.53
CA PHE A 580 -11.77 24.28 10.75
C PHE A 580 -13.25 24.20 11.13
N THR A 581 -13.89 25.35 11.15
CA THR A 581 -15.34 25.47 11.25
C THR A 581 -15.91 25.89 9.89
N LYS A 582 -16.79 25.08 9.31
CA LYS A 582 -17.48 25.43 8.06
C LYS A 582 -18.42 26.61 8.25
N TYR A 583 -18.41 27.53 7.30
CA TYR A 583 -19.27 28.72 7.38
C TYR A 583 -20.75 28.37 7.19
N GLU A 584 -21.60 28.82 8.12
CA GLU A 584 -23.02 28.47 8.19
C GLU A 584 -23.85 28.89 6.96
N LYS A 585 -23.34 29.88 6.17
CA LYS A 585 -24.01 30.40 4.97
C LYS A 585 -23.37 29.92 3.68
N ASN A 586 -22.65 28.81 3.72
CA ASN A 586 -22.17 28.16 2.51
C ASN A 586 -23.33 27.73 1.60
N PRO A 587 -23.15 27.69 0.27
CA PRO A 587 -21.96 28.11 -0.47
C PRO A 587 -21.87 29.63 -0.65
N VAL A 588 -20.63 30.16 -0.72
CA VAL A 588 -20.35 31.59 -0.94
C VAL A 588 -20.33 32.01 -2.42
N ILE A 589 -20.03 31.05 -3.32
CA ILE A 589 -20.24 31.18 -4.78
C ILE A 589 -21.06 29.98 -5.21
N LYS A 590 -22.29 30.25 -5.59
CA LYS A 590 -23.24 29.25 -6.07
C LYS A 590 -23.05 28.98 -7.56
N ASN A 591 -23.25 27.73 -7.94
CA ASN A 591 -23.30 27.32 -9.34
C ASN A 591 -24.58 26.52 -9.63
N THR A 592 -25.21 26.85 -10.74
CA THR A 592 -26.41 26.14 -11.24
C THR A 592 -26.33 25.84 -12.73
N THR A 593 -25.24 26.18 -13.40
CA THR A 593 -25.14 26.20 -14.87
C THR A 593 -23.91 25.53 -15.46
N HIS A 594 -22.81 25.55 -14.75
CA HIS A 594 -21.54 24.96 -15.23
C HIS A 594 -21.39 23.50 -14.75
N GLY A 595 -20.83 22.62 -15.58
CA GLY A 595 -20.56 21.24 -15.24
C GLY A 595 -19.34 21.15 -14.30
N ASP A 596 -18.19 21.61 -14.80
CA ASP A 596 -16.94 21.67 -14.05
C ASP A 596 -16.71 23.09 -13.54
N PHE A 597 -16.84 23.31 -12.23
CA PHE A 597 -16.77 24.63 -11.59
C PHE A 597 -16.03 24.52 -10.26
N ARG A 598 -14.71 24.38 -10.28
CA ARG A 598 -13.94 23.94 -9.12
C ARG A 598 -12.58 24.59 -8.94
N ASP A 599 -11.94 24.24 -7.82
CA ASP A 599 -10.55 24.53 -7.42
C ASP A 599 -10.29 26.04 -7.21
N PRO A 600 -10.97 26.65 -6.23
CA PRO A 600 -10.81 28.07 -5.98
C PRO A 600 -9.43 28.39 -5.38
N LYS A 601 -8.66 29.26 -6.04
CA LYS A 601 -7.46 29.88 -5.50
C LYS A 601 -7.72 31.32 -5.08
N VAL A 602 -7.53 31.61 -3.81
CA VAL A 602 -7.68 32.94 -3.24
C VAL A 602 -6.33 33.63 -3.13
N VAL A 603 -6.28 34.91 -3.53
CA VAL A 603 -5.09 35.75 -3.43
C VAL A 603 -5.47 37.18 -3.01
N TRP A 604 -4.63 37.81 -2.19
CA TRP A 604 -4.76 39.21 -1.85
C TRP A 604 -3.99 40.06 -2.87
N ASP A 605 -4.60 41.13 -3.35
CA ASP A 605 -3.92 42.15 -4.17
C ASP A 605 -3.85 43.48 -3.42
N ASP A 606 -2.64 43.84 -2.98
CA ASP A 606 -2.37 45.07 -2.25
C ASP A 606 -2.71 46.31 -3.05
N THR A 607 -2.56 46.25 -4.40
CA THR A 607 -2.79 47.39 -5.29
C THR A 607 -4.26 47.80 -5.28
N SER A 608 -5.17 46.85 -5.26
CA SER A 608 -6.62 47.10 -5.27
C SER A 608 -7.25 46.96 -3.87
N ASN A 609 -6.47 46.62 -2.85
CA ASN A 609 -6.90 46.36 -1.50
C ASN A 609 -8.13 45.39 -1.46
N ALA A 610 -7.97 44.24 -2.09
CA ALA A 610 -9.05 43.30 -2.25
C ALA A 610 -8.60 41.87 -2.41
N TRP A 611 -9.45 40.93 -2.03
CA TRP A 611 -9.33 39.52 -2.30
C TRP A 611 -9.82 39.20 -3.71
N TYR A 612 -9.09 38.35 -4.39
CA TYR A 612 -9.50 37.73 -5.63
C TYR A 612 -9.53 36.22 -5.52
N CYS A 613 -10.47 35.59 -6.19
CA CYS A 613 -10.56 34.15 -6.32
C CYS A 613 -10.57 33.81 -7.80
N ILE A 614 -9.63 33.00 -8.24
CA ILE A 614 -9.68 32.37 -9.55
C ILE A 614 -10.13 30.92 -9.39
N LEU A 615 -11.01 30.46 -10.27
CA LEU A 615 -11.47 29.09 -10.31
C LEU A 615 -11.71 28.60 -11.73
N ALA A 616 -11.51 27.31 -11.95
CA ALA A 616 -11.58 26.70 -13.25
C ALA A 616 -13.04 26.40 -13.68
N LEU A 617 -13.33 26.62 -14.97
CA LEU A 617 -14.44 26.06 -15.69
C LEU A 617 -13.88 25.02 -16.64
N GLY A 618 -13.67 23.82 -16.15
CA GLY A 618 -12.78 22.84 -16.74
C GLY A 618 -13.07 22.51 -18.19
N GLY A 619 -14.26 22.01 -18.48
CA GLY A 619 -14.69 21.67 -19.84
C GLY A 619 -14.86 22.86 -20.79
N GLU A 620 -14.92 24.08 -20.26
CA GLU A 620 -15.03 25.33 -21.06
C GLU A 620 -13.64 25.91 -21.38
N HIS A 621 -12.54 25.32 -20.95
CA HIS A 621 -11.16 25.82 -21.06
C HIS A 621 -11.06 27.31 -20.67
N SER A 622 -11.62 27.63 -19.50
CA SER A 622 -11.67 29.00 -19.00
C SER A 622 -11.51 29.03 -17.48
N ALA A 623 -11.20 30.21 -16.97
CA ALA A 623 -11.14 30.44 -15.52
C ALA A 623 -11.84 31.74 -15.18
N GLN A 624 -12.72 31.70 -14.20
CA GLN A 624 -13.44 32.90 -13.73
C GLN A 624 -12.69 33.56 -12.58
N ILE A 625 -12.62 34.87 -12.59
CA ILE A 625 -11.98 35.68 -11.56
C ILE A 625 -13.03 36.50 -10.82
N TYR A 626 -13.16 36.26 -9.54
CA TYR A 626 -14.08 36.93 -8.65
C TYR A 626 -13.33 37.90 -7.73
N ARG A 627 -14.04 38.93 -7.23
CA ARG A 627 -13.51 39.89 -6.27
C ARG A 627 -14.37 39.90 -5.01
N SER A 628 -13.72 40.00 -3.87
CA SER A 628 -14.36 40.16 -2.55
C SER A 628 -13.60 41.19 -1.70
N SER A 629 -14.32 41.83 -0.79
CA SER A 629 -13.73 42.64 0.30
C SER A 629 -13.78 41.94 1.65
N ASN A 630 -14.43 40.75 1.74
CA ASN A 630 -14.71 40.10 3.03
C ASN A 630 -14.69 38.56 2.97
N LEU A 631 -14.16 37.98 1.91
CA LEU A 631 -14.06 36.53 1.68
C LEU A 631 -15.41 35.77 1.69
N LYS A 632 -16.53 36.42 2.00
CA LYS A 632 -17.87 35.82 2.11
C LYS A 632 -18.80 36.20 0.97
N THR A 633 -18.56 37.33 0.33
CA THR A 633 -19.40 37.85 -0.78
C THR A 633 -18.49 38.09 -1.98
N TRP A 634 -18.78 37.41 -3.08
CA TRP A 634 -17.96 37.41 -4.27
C TRP A 634 -18.69 37.97 -5.48
N THR A 635 -17.99 38.71 -6.30
CA THR A 635 -18.53 39.31 -7.53
C THR A 635 -17.63 38.94 -8.69
N LEU A 636 -18.18 38.32 -9.74
CA LEU A 636 -17.46 38.01 -10.97
C LEU A 636 -16.96 39.30 -11.64
N ARG A 637 -15.64 39.27 -11.96
CA ARG A 637 -14.98 40.42 -12.63
C ARG A 637 -14.64 40.14 -14.07
N SER A 638 -14.11 38.95 -14.35
CA SER A 638 -13.72 38.56 -15.69
C SER A 638 -13.69 37.04 -15.82
N THR A 639 -13.72 36.59 -17.06
CA THR A 639 -13.38 35.22 -17.44
C THR A 639 -12.09 35.28 -18.28
N PHE A 640 -11.10 34.47 -17.90
CA PHE A 640 -9.90 34.26 -18.68
C PHE A 640 -10.09 33.04 -19.59
N THR A 641 -9.64 33.16 -20.82
CA THR A 641 -9.56 32.05 -21.79
C THR A 641 -8.18 32.10 -22.44
N ALA A 642 -7.70 30.98 -22.96
CA ALA A 642 -6.45 30.97 -23.71
C ALA A 642 -6.50 32.01 -24.85
N PRO A 643 -5.41 32.74 -25.09
CA PRO A 643 -5.35 33.72 -26.19
C PRO A 643 -5.65 33.08 -27.54
N ALA A 644 -6.38 33.76 -28.41
CA ALA A 644 -6.71 33.23 -29.74
C ALA A 644 -5.48 32.83 -30.59
N TYR A 645 -4.32 33.39 -30.29
CA TYR A 645 -3.03 33.02 -30.94
C TYR A 645 -2.35 31.78 -30.29
N ALA A 646 -2.93 31.22 -29.21
CA ALA A 646 -2.42 30.07 -28.50
C ALA A 646 -3.50 28.97 -28.37
N PRO A 647 -4.11 28.49 -29.46
CA PRO A 647 -5.21 27.51 -29.39
C PRO A 647 -4.76 26.16 -28.84
N ALA A 648 -3.47 25.88 -28.85
CA ALA A 648 -2.87 24.68 -28.29
C ALA A 648 -3.04 24.59 -26.76
N CYS A 649 -3.40 25.66 -26.06
CA CYS A 649 -3.71 25.65 -24.63
C CYS A 649 -5.13 25.10 -24.32
N ASN A 650 -6.03 25.05 -25.29
CA ASN A 650 -7.39 24.48 -25.12
C ASN A 650 -7.33 22.96 -25.24
N ARG A 651 -6.92 22.29 -24.15
CA ARG A 651 -6.71 20.84 -24.06
C ARG A 651 -7.14 20.32 -22.70
N GLY A 652 -7.49 19.06 -22.65
CA GLY A 652 -7.93 18.40 -21.43
C GLY A 652 -9.08 19.14 -20.72
N ILE A 653 -9.26 18.88 -19.44
CA ILE A 653 -10.08 19.66 -18.53
C ILE A 653 -9.14 20.58 -17.76
N TRP A 654 -9.49 21.87 -17.64
CA TRP A 654 -8.73 22.81 -16.83
C TRP A 654 -9.08 22.69 -15.36
N GLU A 655 -8.08 22.48 -14.51
CA GLU A 655 -8.24 22.27 -13.07
C GLU A 655 -7.18 23.07 -12.29
N CYS A 656 -7.35 23.19 -10.99
CA CYS A 656 -6.38 23.76 -10.03
C CYS A 656 -5.69 25.04 -10.55
N ALA A 657 -6.48 26.00 -11.03
CA ALA A 657 -5.93 27.28 -11.51
C ALA A 657 -5.32 28.06 -10.34
N ASP A 658 -4.08 28.53 -10.51
CA ASP A 658 -3.38 29.36 -9.53
C ASP A 658 -3.01 30.72 -10.13
N LEU A 659 -3.00 31.76 -9.31
CA LEU A 659 -2.70 33.12 -9.73
C LEU A 659 -1.85 33.82 -8.69
N PHE A 660 -0.61 34.17 -9.02
CA PHE A 660 0.31 34.77 -8.06
C PHE A 660 1.23 35.84 -8.70
N PRO A 661 1.64 36.84 -7.91
CA PRO A 661 2.64 37.80 -8.35
C PRO A 661 4.04 37.22 -8.24
N ILE A 662 4.93 37.61 -9.14
CA ILE A 662 6.34 37.23 -9.17
C ILE A 662 7.20 38.40 -9.67
N GLN A 663 8.45 38.52 -9.22
CA GLN A 663 9.38 39.53 -9.71
C GLN A 663 10.00 39.08 -11.06
N TYR A 664 10.00 39.99 -12.00
CA TYR A 664 10.61 39.77 -13.33
C TYR A 664 11.28 41.03 -13.83
N LYS A 665 12.59 41.00 -14.02
CA LYS A 665 13.41 42.15 -14.48
C LYS A 665 13.18 43.44 -13.67
N GLY A 666 12.94 43.30 -12.37
CA GLY A 666 12.66 44.40 -11.46
C GLY A 666 11.23 44.94 -11.46
N GLU A 667 10.36 44.33 -12.23
CA GLU A 667 8.91 44.63 -12.26
C GLU A 667 8.10 43.50 -11.65
N ARG A 668 6.90 43.82 -11.11
CA ARG A 668 5.95 42.83 -10.66
C ARG A 668 5.16 42.32 -11.87
N LYS A 669 5.30 41.05 -12.18
CA LYS A 669 4.46 40.30 -13.12
C LYS A 669 3.51 39.37 -12.35
N TRP A 670 2.60 38.78 -13.08
CA TRP A 670 1.70 37.76 -12.56
C TRP A 670 1.84 36.49 -13.40
N VAL A 671 1.83 35.36 -12.73
CA VAL A 671 1.76 34.04 -13.34
C VAL A 671 0.36 33.46 -13.06
N LEU A 672 -0.23 32.96 -14.09
CA LEU A 672 -1.46 32.16 -14.01
C LEU A 672 -1.08 30.75 -14.45
N THR A 673 -1.18 29.78 -13.54
CA THR A 673 -1.03 28.34 -13.86
C THR A 673 -2.37 27.70 -14.08
N VAL A 674 -2.42 26.69 -14.91
CA VAL A 674 -3.60 25.86 -15.17
C VAL A 674 -3.14 24.43 -15.34
N ASN A 675 -3.72 23.54 -14.60
CA ASN A 675 -3.50 22.12 -14.71
C ASN A 675 -4.45 21.53 -15.76
N VAL A 676 -3.93 20.76 -16.69
CA VAL A 676 -4.71 20.13 -17.77
C VAL A 676 -4.74 18.63 -17.57
N SER A 677 -5.94 18.04 -17.58
CA SER A 677 -6.11 16.59 -17.32
C SER A 677 -5.58 15.71 -18.45
N ASP A 678 -5.43 16.26 -19.65
CA ASP A 678 -4.90 15.59 -20.84
C ASP A 678 -4.20 16.57 -21.78
N GLY A 679 -3.27 16.07 -22.58
CA GLY A 679 -2.46 16.87 -23.48
C GLY A 679 -1.28 17.59 -22.80
N GLY A 680 -0.78 17.07 -21.71
CA GLY A 680 0.42 17.51 -21.03
C GLY A 680 1.70 17.41 -21.91
N PRO A 681 2.87 17.69 -21.35
CA PRO A 681 4.13 17.73 -22.13
C PRO A 681 4.51 16.38 -22.73
N VAL A 682 4.07 15.28 -22.14
CA VAL A 682 4.32 13.92 -22.64
C VAL A 682 2.98 13.27 -23.04
N VAL A 683 2.25 12.68 -22.08
CA VAL A 683 0.91 12.11 -22.26
C VAL A 683 0.12 12.34 -20.99
N GLY A 684 -1.20 12.46 -21.11
CA GLY A 684 -2.09 12.72 -19.97
C GLY A 684 -1.93 14.13 -19.42
N SER A 685 -1.83 14.26 -18.12
CA SER A 685 -1.91 15.55 -17.42
C SER A 685 -0.59 16.32 -17.36
N GLY A 686 -0.69 17.62 -17.01
CA GLY A 686 0.47 18.48 -16.79
C GLY A 686 0.05 19.90 -16.38
N THR A 687 1.01 20.69 -15.90
CA THR A 687 0.81 22.08 -15.43
C THR A 687 1.35 23.07 -16.45
N MET A 688 0.48 23.84 -17.11
CA MET A 688 0.90 24.93 -18.00
C MET A 688 0.76 26.28 -17.31
N TYR A 689 1.52 27.28 -17.77
CA TYR A 689 1.46 28.63 -17.22
C TYR A 689 1.41 29.73 -18.27
N PHE A 690 0.84 30.86 -17.86
CA PHE A 690 0.81 32.12 -18.59
C PHE A 690 1.48 33.22 -17.76
N VAL A 691 2.24 34.10 -18.39
CA VAL A 691 2.84 35.28 -17.77
C VAL A 691 2.20 36.54 -18.29
N GLY A 692 1.90 37.47 -17.40
CA GLY A 692 1.21 38.69 -17.82
C GLY A 692 1.05 39.72 -16.71
N ASN A 693 -0.02 40.51 -16.84
CA ASN A 693 -0.36 41.56 -15.88
C ASN A 693 -1.75 41.28 -15.30
N PHE A 694 -1.93 41.59 -14.03
CA PHE A 694 -3.21 41.50 -13.36
C PHE A 694 -3.62 42.84 -12.81
N SER A 695 -4.80 43.30 -13.16
CA SER A 695 -5.35 44.57 -12.69
C SER A 695 -6.87 44.55 -12.66
N SER A 696 -7.44 45.05 -11.57
CA SER A 696 -8.87 45.21 -11.37
C SER A 696 -9.68 43.93 -11.59
N GLY A 697 -9.10 42.78 -11.30
CA GLY A 697 -9.72 41.47 -11.45
C GLY A 697 -9.71 40.92 -12.88
N ARG A 698 -8.79 41.38 -13.71
CA ARG A 698 -8.53 40.87 -15.05
C ARG A 698 -7.07 40.50 -15.20
N PHE A 699 -6.79 39.26 -15.59
CA PHE A 699 -5.48 38.79 -16.05
C PHE A 699 -5.37 39.00 -17.56
N THR A 700 -4.24 39.59 -17.98
CA THR A 700 -3.94 39.83 -19.41
C THR A 700 -2.59 39.21 -19.69
N PRO A 701 -2.50 38.11 -20.45
CA PRO A 701 -1.24 37.46 -20.75
C PRO A 701 -0.42 38.30 -21.74
N ASP A 702 0.90 38.33 -21.51
CA ASP A 702 1.84 38.86 -22.49
C ASP A 702 1.91 37.93 -23.71
N ARG A 703 2.36 38.40 -24.85
CA ARG A 703 2.37 37.61 -26.08
C ARG A 703 3.63 36.76 -26.20
N TYR A 704 3.49 35.51 -25.84
CA TYR A 704 4.55 34.49 -25.92
C TYR A 704 4.06 33.25 -26.70
N SER A 705 4.97 32.30 -26.94
CA SER A 705 4.63 30.99 -27.54
C SER A 705 4.13 30.03 -26.45
N TYR A 706 2.84 29.92 -26.30
CA TYR A 706 2.17 29.02 -25.37
C TYR A 706 1.77 27.69 -26.04
N PRO A 707 1.65 26.56 -25.30
CA PRO A 707 1.77 26.46 -23.84
C PRO A 707 3.23 26.50 -23.36
N LEU A 708 3.43 27.03 -22.16
CA LEU A 708 4.66 26.91 -21.37
C LEU A 708 4.37 25.94 -20.23
N TRP A 709 5.31 25.05 -19.95
CA TRP A 709 5.14 23.99 -18.96
C TRP A 709 6.00 24.22 -17.73
N GLU A 710 5.43 23.95 -16.53
CA GLU A 710 6.14 24.03 -15.27
C GLU A 710 7.08 22.84 -15.09
N ASP A 711 6.61 21.64 -15.36
CA ASP A 711 7.35 20.39 -15.35
C ASP A 711 7.27 19.74 -16.74
N HIS A 712 8.37 19.18 -17.23
CA HIS A 712 8.48 18.53 -18.52
C HIS A 712 8.47 16.99 -18.44
N GLY A 713 8.40 16.43 -17.23
CA GLY A 713 8.21 15.01 -16.97
C GLY A 713 6.77 14.57 -17.17
N MET A 714 6.49 13.39 -16.71
CA MET A 714 5.15 12.79 -16.85
C MET A 714 4.33 12.90 -15.57
N ASP A 715 4.99 13.03 -14.42
CA ASP A 715 4.35 12.80 -13.13
C ASP A 715 4.39 14.05 -12.23
N ASP A 716 3.78 15.13 -12.70
CA ASP A 716 3.48 16.33 -11.92
C ASP A 716 2.13 16.90 -12.34
N TYR A 717 1.20 16.95 -11.40
CA TYR A 717 -0.14 17.44 -11.63
C TYR A 717 -0.71 18.16 -10.41
N ALA A 718 -1.71 19.02 -10.63
CA ALA A 718 -2.34 19.86 -9.61
C ALA A 718 -1.33 20.73 -8.83
N SER A 719 -0.20 21.08 -9.44
CA SER A 719 0.83 21.91 -8.82
C SER A 719 0.29 23.30 -8.51
N VAL A 720 0.41 23.71 -7.25
CA VAL A 720 -0.03 25.01 -6.73
C VAL A 720 0.95 25.54 -5.69
N ILE A 721 0.93 26.86 -5.45
CA ILE A 721 1.84 27.49 -4.48
C ILE A 721 1.23 27.63 -3.09
N TRP A 722 2.11 27.67 -2.06
CA TRP A 722 1.74 28.11 -0.71
C TRP A 722 1.39 29.59 -0.67
N SER A 723 0.39 29.94 0.10
CA SER A 723 0.06 31.33 0.42
C SER A 723 0.85 31.81 1.65
N ASN A 724 0.93 33.13 1.80
CA ASN A 724 1.56 33.81 2.96
C ASN A 724 3.06 33.52 3.14
N THR A 725 3.79 33.25 2.03
CA THR A 725 5.24 32.94 2.03
C THR A 725 6.15 34.15 1.80
N GLY A 726 5.62 35.38 1.90
CA GLY A 726 6.35 36.60 1.60
C GLY A 726 6.75 36.66 0.10
N ASP A 727 8.03 36.86 -0.16
CA ASP A 727 8.56 36.95 -1.54
C ASP A 727 8.82 35.59 -2.19
N ARG A 728 8.83 34.52 -1.41
CA ARG A 728 9.05 33.16 -1.95
C ARG A 728 7.82 32.66 -2.71
N ARG A 729 8.03 31.93 -3.77
CA ARG A 729 6.98 31.18 -4.50
C ARG A 729 7.31 29.71 -4.42
N VAL A 730 6.79 29.08 -3.39
CA VAL A 730 7.03 27.67 -3.10
C VAL A 730 5.82 26.86 -3.54
N CYS A 731 6.03 25.85 -4.38
CA CYS A 731 4.98 24.97 -4.89
C CYS A 731 5.26 23.52 -4.54
N ILE A 732 4.22 22.71 -4.71
CA ILE A 732 4.27 21.25 -4.69
C ILE A 732 3.14 20.73 -5.58
N GLY A 733 3.33 19.60 -6.24
CA GLY A 733 2.33 18.96 -7.07
C GLY A 733 2.01 17.55 -6.59
N TRP A 734 0.89 17.02 -7.05
CA TRP A 734 0.58 15.60 -6.95
C TRP A 734 1.46 14.82 -7.93
N MET A 735 2.41 14.03 -7.42
CA MET A 735 3.31 13.26 -8.24
C MET A 735 2.58 12.05 -8.82
N ASN A 736 1.86 12.29 -9.89
CA ASN A 736 1.05 11.31 -10.60
C ASN A 736 0.59 11.87 -11.97
N ASN A 737 -0.20 11.08 -12.69
CA ASN A 737 -0.74 11.46 -14.00
C ASN A 737 -2.16 10.91 -14.16
N GLN A 738 -3.06 11.71 -14.70
CA GLN A 738 -4.44 11.33 -14.98
C GLN A 738 -4.56 10.15 -15.97
N ALA A 739 -3.56 9.94 -16.81
CA ALA A 739 -3.54 8.85 -17.78
C ALA A 739 -3.56 7.45 -17.13
N TYR A 740 -3.14 7.31 -15.85
CA TYR A 740 -3.14 6.03 -15.13
C TYR A 740 -3.66 6.11 -13.70
N GLY A 741 -3.73 7.27 -13.07
CA GLY A 741 -4.28 7.46 -11.73
C GLY A 741 -3.61 6.62 -10.65
N GLY A 742 -4.10 5.42 -10.41
CA GLY A 742 -3.57 4.54 -9.36
C GLY A 742 -2.35 3.74 -9.79
N TYR A 743 -1.44 3.43 -8.85
CA TYR A 743 -0.23 2.64 -9.07
C TYR A 743 0.01 1.60 -7.94
N PRO A 744 0.88 0.58 -8.15
CA PRO A 744 0.89 -0.65 -7.37
C PRO A 744 1.64 -0.53 -6.03
N VAL A 745 1.15 0.31 -5.11
CA VAL A 745 1.69 0.45 -3.75
C VAL A 745 0.59 0.30 -2.70
N SER A 746 0.96 -0.07 -1.49
CA SER A 746 0.05 -0.27 -0.34
C SER A 746 0.88 -0.18 0.96
N PRO A 747 0.31 0.28 2.09
CA PRO A 747 -1.08 0.70 2.35
C PRO A 747 -1.39 2.14 1.93
N TRP A 748 -0.38 2.90 1.52
CA TRP A 748 -0.48 4.26 1.02
C TRP A 748 -0.72 4.28 -0.50
N ARG A 749 -1.27 5.38 -0.99
CA ARG A 749 -1.46 5.58 -2.42
C ARG A 749 -1.20 7.03 -2.78
N CYS A 750 -0.28 7.22 -3.74
CA CYS A 750 0.21 8.49 -4.25
C CYS A 750 1.15 9.25 -3.29
N CYS A 751 1.88 10.18 -3.84
CA CYS A 751 2.83 11.04 -3.14
C CYS A 751 2.80 12.45 -3.76
N MET A 752 3.42 13.41 -3.08
CA MET A 752 3.70 14.73 -3.64
C MET A 752 5.09 14.76 -4.28
N THR A 753 5.33 15.71 -5.18
CA THR A 753 6.67 16.06 -5.67
C THR A 753 7.53 16.60 -4.52
N LEU A 754 8.82 16.76 -4.71
CA LEU A 754 9.63 17.56 -3.77
C LEU A 754 9.14 19.02 -3.78
N PRO A 755 9.14 19.72 -2.64
CA PRO A 755 8.83 21.16 -2.58
C PRO A 755 9.83 21.96 -3.41
N ARG A 756 9.31 22.91 -4.18
CA ARG A 756 10.07 23.66 -5.18
C ARG A 756 9.90 25.16 -5.00
N GLU A 757 10.93 25.92 -5.30
CA GLU A 757 10.88 27.39 -5.33
C GLU A 757 11.01 27.93 -6.75
N MET A 758 10.08 28.80 -7.11
CA MET A 758 9.96 29.36 -8.47
C MET A 758 10.55 30.75 -8.56
N VAL A 759 11.25 31.00 -9.66
CA VAL A 759 11.68 32.35 -10.11
C VAL A 759 11.35 32.52 -11.58
N LEU A 760 11.06 33.76 -12.01
CA LEU A 760 10.74 34.03 -13.40
C LEU A 760 11.94 34.73 -14.05
N GLU A 761 12.50 34.10 -15.07
CA GLU A 761 13.59 34.65 -15.88
C GLU A 761 13.23 34.64 -17.37
N GLU A 762 14.19 34.92 -18.23
CA GLU A 762 14.01 34.91 -19.68
C GLU A 762 15.01 33.99 -20.36
N TYR A 763 14.51 33.24 -21.34
CA TYR A 763 15.35 32.52 -22.27
C TYR A 763 14.88 32.78 -23.71
N ASN A 764 15.75 33.31 -24.56
CA ASN A 764 15.47 33.61 -25.99
C ASN A 764 14.16 34.40 -26.21
N GLY A 765 13.92 35.43 -25.38
CA GLY A 765 12.72 36.27 -25.47
C GLY A 765 11.44 35.65 -24.97
N GLN A 766 11.48 34.45 -24.39
CA GLN A 766 10.37 33.80 -23.74
C GLN A 766 10.53 33.85 -22.21
N PRO A 767 9.47 34.03 -21.45
CA PRO A 767 9.53 33.91 -20.00
C PRO A 767 9.70 32.43 -19.62
N LEU A 768 10.64 32.19 -18.75
CA LEU A 768 10.95 30.86 -18.24
C LEU A 768 10.69 30.85 -16.73
N LEU A 769 9.74 30.05 -16.29
CA LEU A 769 9.51 29.79 -14.88
C LEU A 769 10.51 28.74 -14.42
N LYS A 770 11.62 29.18 -13.86
CA LYS A 770 12.65 28.30 -13.32
C LYS A 770 12.22 27.76 -11.97
N THR A 771 12.44 26.48 -11.78
CA THR A 771 11.95 25.74 -10.61
C THR A 771 13.08 24.91 -10.01
N THR A 772 13.49 25.24 -8.79
CA THR A 772 14.53 24.49 -8.06
C THR A 772 13.97 23.85 -6.82
N ILE A 773 14.53 22.71 -6.40
CA ILE A 773 14.18 22.13 -5.10
C ILE A 773 14.55 23.12 -3.98
N VAL A 774 13.66 23.30 -3.02
CA VAL A 774 13.84 24.26 -1.93
C VAL A 774 15.13 24.01 -1.15
N LYS A 775 15.76 25.08 -0.69
CA LYS A 775 17.04 25.03 0.06
C LYS A 775 16.98 24.20 1.34
N GLU A 776 15.79 24.00 1.90
CA GLU A 776 15.56 23.22 3.11
C GLU A 776 15.97 21.74 2.97
N ILE A 777 16.17 21.25 1.73
CA ILE A 777 16.77 19.92 1.43
C ILE A 777 18.13 19.73 2.11
N GLU A 778 18.86 20.82 2.33
CA GLU A 778 20.17 20.78 3.03
C GLU A 778 20.04 20.24 4.46
N GLY A 779 18.87 20.36 5.09
CA GLY A 779 18.60 19.84 6.43
C GLY A 779 18.63 18.30 6.52
N ILE A 780 18.39 17.62 5.41
CA ILE A 780 18.38 16.16 5.32
C ILE A 780 19.56 15.58 4.55
N ALA A 781 20.39 16.44 3.95
CA ALA A 781 21.50 16.03 3.09
C ALA A 781 22.79 15.74 3.89
N GLU A 782 23.50 14.72 3.44
CA GLU A 782 24.87 14.42 3.90
C GLU A 782 25.91 15.12 3.04
N PRO A 783 27.19 15.16 3.48
CA PRO A 783 28.25 15.77 2.70
C PRO A 783 28.43 15.12 1.32
N TRP A 784 28.78 15.96 0.34
CA TRP A 784 29.04 15.50 -1.02
C TRP A 784 30.26 14.58 -1.11
N GLN A 785 30.16 13.54 -1.92
CA GLN A 785 31.22 12.60 -2.28
C GLN A 785 31.40 12.61 -3.80
N THR A 786 32.63 12.44 -4.27
CA THR A 786 32.92 12.35 -5.70
C THR A 786 32.53 10.96 -6.22
N LEU A 787 31.83 10.89 -7.34
CA LEU A 787 31.58 9.68 -8.09
C LEU A 787 32.84 9.31 -8.90
N SER A 788 33.26 8.05 -8.83
CA SER A 788 34.30 7.54 -9.72
C SER A 788 33.72 7.27 -11.12
N ALA A 789 34.47 7.61 -12.16
CA ALA A 789 33.95 7.81 -13.51
C ALA A 789 33.34 6.65 -14.27
N ALA A 790 33.40 5.40 -13.82
CA ALA A 790 32.93 4.30 -14.66
C ALA A 790 31.68 3.55 -14.13
N ASN A 791 31.66 3.19 -12.88
CA ASN A 791 30.50 2.56 -12.22
C ASN A 791 30.62 2.77 -10.71
N SER A 792 29.73 3.57 -10.15
CA SER A 792 29.69 3.83 -8.71
C SER A 792 28.54 3.12 -8.05
N PHE A 793 28.81 2.52 -6.88
CA PHE A 793 27.78 2.05 -5.97
C PHE A 793 27.48 3.14 -4.96
N ILE A 794 26.20 3.31 -4.65
CA ILE A 794 25.71 4.23 -3.65
C ILE A 794 25.15 3.39 -2.51
N GLU A 795 25.78 3.52 -1.36
CA GLU A 795 25.42 2.75 -0.15
C GLU A 795 25.62 3.64 1.08
N LYS A 796 24.89 3.33 2.15
CA LYS A 796 25.18 3.92 3.47
C LYS A 796 26.54 3.45 3.99
N PRO A 797 27.16 4.18 4.91
CA PRO A 797 28.38 3.71 5.56
C PRO A 797 28.27 2.33 6.21
N SER A 798 27.06 1.92 6.61
CA SER A 798 26.75 0.59 7.12
C SER A 798 26.75 -0.53 6.05
N GLY A 799 26.86 -0.20 4.77
CA GLY A 799 26.69 -1.13 3.64
C GLY A 799 25.25 -1.42 3.27
N GLU A 800 24.30 -0.76 3.90
CA GLU A 800 22.88 -0.82 3.54
C GLU A 800 22.56 0.02 2.31
N LEU A 801 21.47 -0.29 1.65
CA LEU A 801 20.93 0.56 0.58
C LEU A 801 20.60 1.96 1.11
N PRO A 802 20.76 3.02 0.28
CA PRO A 802 20.41 4.36 0.68
C PRO A 802 18.90 4.50 0.90
N ASP A 803 18.48 5.41 1.77
CA ASP A 803 17.07 5.81 1.86
C ASP A 803 16.66 6.57 0.60
N ALA A 804 17.42 7.60 0.28
CA ALA A 804 17.36 8.38 -0.95
C ALA A 804 18.74 9.03 -1.18
N TYR A 805 18.97 9.63 -2.36
CA TYR A 805 20.21 10.31 -2.65
C TYR A 805 20.04 11.37 -3.75
N GLN A 806 20.97 12.30 -3.79
CA GLN A 806 21.09 13.30 -4.85
C GLN A 806 22.40 13.11 -5.63
N LEU A 807 22.29 13.17 -6.96
CA LEU A 807 23.44 13.26 -7.87
C LEU A 807 23.52 14.66 -8.45
N ASN A 808 24.74 15.18 -8.57
CA ASN A 808 25.04 16.32 -9.44
C ASN A 808 26.05 15.85 -10.47
N VAL A 809 25.70 15.94 -11.76
CA VAL A 809 26.54 15.51 -12.87
C VAL A 809 26.71 16.66 -13.84
N THR A 810 27.93 17.10 -14.04
CA THR A 810 28.27 18.15 -15.02
C THR A 810 28.59 17.52 -16.37
N VAL A 811 27.90 17.98 -17.39
CA VAL A 811 28.02 17.55 -18.79
C VAL A 811 28.60 18.70 -19.63
N ASP A 812 29.62 18.40 -20.44
CA ASP A 812 30.11 19.29 -21.48
C ASP A 812 29.24 19.09 -22.74
N MET A 813 28.64 20.17 -23.21
CA MET A 813 27.68 20.13 -24.34
C MET A 813 28.36 20.01 -25.70
N THR A 814 29.65 19.61 -25.76
CA THR A 814 30.36 19.31 -27.02
C THR A 814 30.03 17.93 -27.61
N ALA A 815 29.54 17.01 -26.81
CA ALA A 815 29.10 15.69 -27.24
C ALA A 815 28.01 15.15 -26.29
N ASP A 816 27.35 14.08 -26.74
CA ASP A 816 26.28 13.42 -25.95
C ASP A 816 26.82 12.80 -24.64
N ALA A 817 25.95 12.68 -23.68
CA ALA A 817 26.23 12.06 -22.39
C ALA A 817 25.08 11.16 -21.94
N ASP A 818 25.43 10.08 -21.25
CA ASP A 818 24.47 9.18 -20.62
C ASP A 818 24.74 9.04 -19.12
N LEU A 819 23.67 9.12 -18.36
CA LEU A 819 23.60 8.77 -16.95
C LEU A 819 22.60 7.62 -16.81
N ILE A 820 23.07 6.46 -16.36
CA ILE A 820 22.22 5.29 -16.12
C ILE A 820 22.19 4.99 -14.63
N LEU A 821 21.00 4.99 -14.07
CA LEU A 821 20.71 4.52 -12.73
C LEU A 821 20.27 3.06 -12.82
N ALA A 822 20.90 2.17 -12.04
CA ALA A 822 20.57 0.74 -12.05
C ALA A 822 20.54 0.15 -10.64
N ASN A 823 20.00 -1.04 -10.49
CA ASN A 823 20.04 -1.82 -9.25
C ASN A 823 20.71 -3.20 -9.46
N ALA A 824 20.85 -3.95 -8.38
CA ALA A 824 21.57 -5.23 -8.39
C ALA A 824 20.90 -6.32 -9.24
N ILE A 825 19.60 -6.19 -9.53
CA ILE A 825 18.83 -7.15 -10.33
C ILE A 825 18.69 -6.75 -11.81
N GLY A 826 19.38 -5.67 -12.22
CA GLY A 826 19.46 -5.24 -13.62
C GLY A 826 18.27 -4.39 -14.09
N GLN A 827 17.52 -3.78 -13.18
CA GLN A 827 16.55 -2.75 -13.54
C GLN A 827 17.31 -1.43 -13.76
N GLU A 828 16.91 -0.67 -14.79
CA GLU A 828 17.66 0.50 -15.27
C GLU A 828 16.73 1.66 -15.60
N TYR A 829 17.17 2.88 -15.26
CA TYR A 829 16.55 4.14 -15.64
C TYR A 829 17.60 5.02 -16.30
N GLY A 830 17.35 5.47 -17.53
CA GLY A 830 18.31 6.18 -18.34
C GLY A 830 18.00 7.68 -18.46
N ILE A 831 19.02 8.51 -18.36
CA ILE A 831 18.98 9.94 -18.66
C ILE A 831 20.03 10.20 -19.73
N HIS A 832 19.60 10.62 -20.90
CA HIS A 832 20.46 10.95 -22.05
C HIS A 832 20.43 12.45 -22.31
N ILE A 833 21.59 13.04 -22.53
CA ILE A 833 21.77 14.41 -22.98
C ILE A 833 22.15 14.38 -24.44
N ASP A 834 21.27 14.87 -25.28
CA ASP A 834 21.54 15.12 -26.70
C ASP A 834 22.14 16.53 -26.82
N ALA A 835 23.44 16.59 -26.98
CA ALA A 835 24.18 17.88 -27.04
C ALA A 835 23.85 18.63 -28.31
N GLN A 836 23.64 17.94 -29.45
CA GLN A 836 23.36 18.57 -30.74
C GLN A 836 22.00 19.28 -30.74
N HIS A 837 20.97 18.64 -30.21
CA HIS A 837 19.59 19.18 -30.17
C HIS A 837 19.32 19.96 -28.86
N ARG A 838 20.26 19.92 -27.92
CA ARG A 838 20.13 20.48 -26.58
C ARG A 838 18.87 20.00 -25.87
N GLU A 839 18.74 18.69 -25.71
CA GLU A 839 17.63 18.02 -25.09
C GLU A 839 18.06 17.13 -23.92
N ILE A 840 17.22 17.04 -22.90
CA ILE A 840 17.24 15.97 -21.89
C ILE A 840 16.22 14.93 -22.32
N ILE A 841 16.63 13.67 -22.37
CA ILE A 841 15.78 12.54 -22.75
C ILE A 841 15.81 11.54 -21.61
N ILE A 842 14.68 11.35 -20.96
CA ILE A 842 14.52 10.34 -19.93
C ILE A 842 13.95 9.06 -20.56
N ASN A 843 14.61 7.95 -20.29
CA ASN A 843 14.12 6.61 -20.68
C ASN A 843 13.72 5.84 -19.42
N ARG A 844 12.42 5.81 -19.14
CA ARG A 844 11.83 5.02 -18.07
C ARG A 844 11.59 3.55 -18.49
N GLY A 845 11.43 3.21 -19.74
CA GLY A 845 11.29 1.89 -20.37
C GLY A 845 10.87 0.71 -19.48
N THR A 846 10.68 -0.44 -20.09
CA THR A 846 10.26 -1.68 -19.40
C THR A 846 11.31 -2.23 -18.43
N LYS A 847 12.55 -1.75 -18.49
CA LYS A 847 13.62 -2.15 -17.58
C LYS A 847 13.64 -1.38 -16.26
N SER A 848 12.87 -0.30 -16.14
CA SER A 848 12.92 0.56 -14.94
C SER A 848 12.24 -0.03 -13.69
N GLY A 849 11.57 -1.17 -13.84
CA GLY A 849 10.82 -1.81 -12.76
C GLY A 849 9.45 -2.28 -13.22
N ASN A 850 8.47 -2.30 -12.32
CA ASN A 850 7.11 -2.68 -12.68
C ASN A 850 6.42 -1.59 -13.51
N THR A 851 6.22 -1.84 -14.79
CA THR A 851 5.52 -0.96 -15.74
C THR A 851 4.24 -1.58 -16.29
N ASP A 852 3.95 -2.84 -15.99
CA ASP A 852 2.90 -3.63 -16.64
C ASP A 852 1.49 -3.31 -16.10
N PHE A 853 1.39 -2.55 -15.03
CA PHE A 853 0.10 -2.22 -14.42
C PHE A 853 -0.76 -1.25 -15.26
N ASN A 854 -0.13 -0.47 -16.16
CA ASN A 854 -0.84 0.45 -17.06
C ASN A 854 -0.02 0.77 -18.32
N ALA A 855 -0.62 0.66 -19.49
CA ALA A 855 0.03 0.91 -20.78
C ALA A 855 0.51 2.37 -20.95
N ASN A 856 -0.20 3.34 -20.38
CA ASN A 856 0.21 4.75 -20.42
C ASN A 856 1.40 5.02 -19.51
N PHE A 857 1.55 4.27 -18.42
CA PHE A 857 2.76 4.33 -17.58
C PHE A 857 3.97 3.75 -18.29
N ALA A 858 3.79 2.73 -19.11
CA ALA A 858 4.86 2.05 -19.82
C ALA A 858 5.48 2.86 -20.99
N ILE A 859 5.13 4.17 -21.13
CA ILE A 859 5.74 5.03 -22.15
C ILE A 859 7.23 5.20 -21.86
N PRO A 860 8.10 4.81 -22.80
CA PRO A 860 9.53 4.66 -22.51
C PRO A 860 10.29 5.98 -22.46
N THR A 861 9.88 7.00 -23.22
CA THR A 861 10.73 8.17 -23.48
C THR A 861 9.99 9.49 -23.23
N MET A 862 10.62 10.36 -22.47
CA MET A 862 10.20 11.74 -22.20
C MET A 862 11.31 12.68 -22.65
N ARG A 863 10.96 13.86 -23.19
CA ARG A 863 11.93 14.81 -23.73
C ARG A 863 11.64 16.23 -23.26
N SER A 864 12.67 16.97 -22.97
CA SER A 864 12.60 18.41 -22.73
C SER A 864 13.75 19.12 -23.42
N SER A 865 13.49 20.28 -23.99
CA SER A 865 14.56 21.19 -24.43
C SER A 865 15.34 21.70 -23.22
N LEU A 866 16.65 21.86 -23.37
CA LEU A 866 17.50 22.55 -22.41
C LEU A 866 17.42 24.06 -22.66
N TYR A 867 16.82 24.78 -21.73
CA TYR A 867 16.69 26.25 -21.82
C TYR A 867 17.94 26.98 -21.32
N SER A 868 19.08 26.64 -21.92
CA SER A 868 20.36 27.18 -21.55
C SER A 868 21.33 27.11 -22.74
N ASP A 869 22.12 28.19 -23.01
CA ASP A 869 23.15 28.22 -24.04
C ASP A 869 24.56 27.95 -23.46
N LYS A 870 24.66 27.59 -22.18
CA LYS A 870 25.91 27.29 -21.51
C LYS A 870 26.64 26.12 -22.20
N GLU A 871 27.95 26.16 -22.25
CA GLU A 871 28.79 25.04 -22.74
C GLU A 871 28.79 23.87 -21.78
N LYS A 872 28.53 24.12 -20.48
CA LYS A 872 28.44 23.11 -19.45
C LYS A 872 27.13 23.24 -18.71
N ILE A 873 26.49 22.09 -18.45
CA ILE A 873 25.22 21.98 -17.72
C ILE A 873 25.40 20.99 -16.59
N THR A 874 24.95 21.35 -15.41
CA THR A 874 24.88 20.41 -14.27
C THR A 874 23.48 19.93 -14.10
N LEU A 875 23.30 18.61 -14.18
CA LEU A 875 22.05 17.93 -13.81
C LEU A 875 22.06 17.65 -12.31
N CYS A 876 20.94 17.92 -11.66
CA CYS A 876 20.64 17.51 -10.30
C CYS A 876 19.57 16.42 -10.36
N VAL A 877 19.89 15.22 -9.90
CA VAL A 877 19.00 14.07 -9.95
C VAL A 877 18.71 13.61 -8.54
N PHE A 878 17.44 13.63 -8.15
CA PHE A 878 16.96 13.16 -6.85
C PHE A 878 16.33 11.78 -7.02
N VAL A 879 16.87 10.81 -6.33
CA VAL A 879 16.44 9.40 -6.42
C VAL A 879 15.90 8.94 -5.09
N ASP A 880 14.65 8.53 -5.09
CA ASP A 880 13.95 7.95 -3.94
C ASP A 880 13.51 6.53 -4.27
N GLN A 881 12.80 5.85 -3.39
CA GLN A 881 12.40 4.45 -3.53
C GLN A 881 11.48 4.19 -4.74
N SER A 882 10.64 5.17 -5.08
CA SER A 882 9.69 5.07 -6.20
C SER A 882 9.61 6.34 -7.07
N ASN A 883 10.59 7.23 -6.94
CA ASN A 883 10.57 8.53 -7.61
C ASN A 883 11.94 8.89 -8.12
N VAL A 884 11.99 9.53 -9.30
CA VAL A 884 13.20 10.21 -9.81
C VAL A 884 12.78 11.59 -10.32
N GLU A 885 13.34 12.63 -9.71
CA GLU A 885 13.20 14.00 -10.21
C GLU A 885 14.54 14.47 -10.81
N VAL A 886 14.51 14.89 -12.05
CA VAL A 886 15.68 15.38 -12.79
C VAL A 886 15.51 16.88 -13.03
N THR A 887 16.45 17.68 -12.57
CA THR A 887 16.46 19.12 -12.83
C THR A 887 17.83 19.60 -13.24
N THR A 888 17.90 20.73 -13.95
CA THR A 888 19.15 21.46 -14.10
C THR A 888 19.46 22.24 -12.81
N GLU A 889 20.75 22.47 -12.51
CA GLU A 889 21.16 23.19 -11.30
C GLU A 889 20.55 24.60 -11.21
N ASP A 890 20.32 25.23 -12.35
CA ASP A 890 19.71 26.56 -12.42
C ASP A 890 18.17 26.54 -12.46
N GLY A 891 17.56 25.35 -12.40
CA GLY A 891 16.12 25.14 -12.40
C GLY A 891 15.43 25.42 -13.74
N SER A 892 16.18 25.55 -14.85
CA SER A 892 15.63 25.87 -16.16
C SER A 892 14.80 24.71 -16.76
N VAL A 893 15.03 23.48 -16.31
CA VAL A 893 14.25 22.27 -16.65
C VAL A 893 14.04 21.47 -15.38
N ILE A 894 12.84 20.95 -15.23
CA ILE A 894 12.52 19.90 -14.25
C ILE A 894 11.65 18.83 -14.93
N MET A 895 11.91 17.57 -14.60
CA MET A 895 11.21 16.40 -15.12
C MET A 895 10.96 15.42 -13.99
N SER A 896 9.73 15.29 -13.57
CA SER A 896 9.29 14.39 -12.49
C SER A 896 8.79 13.08 -13.04
N THR A 897 9.26 11.97 -12.44
CA THR A 897 8.89 10.62 -12.87
C THR A 897 8.72 9.69 -11.70
N LEU A 898 7.61 8.94 -11.71
CA LEU A 898 7.42 7.76 -10.89
C LEU A 898 8.18 6.58 -11.47
N VAL A 899 8.74 5.76 -10.62
CA VAL A 899 9.39 4.49 -10.97
C VAL A 899 9.00 3.43 -9.93
N PHE A 900 8.96 2.16 -10.32
CA PHE A 900 8.63 1.07 -9.38
C PHE A 900 9.64 -0.07 -9.48
N PRO A 901 10.93 0.20 -9.17
CA PRO A 901 11.95 -0.83 -9.13
C PRO A 901 11.74 -1.76 -7.93
N ASP A 902 12.21 -3.00 -8.03
CA ASP A 902 12.14 -3.94 -6.90
C ASP A 902 13.00 -3.54 -5.71
N THR A 903 14.08 -2.80 -5.98
CA THR A 903 14.96 -2.13 -4.99
C THR A 903 15.41 -0.80 -5.58
N ILE A 904 15.71 0.18 -4.73
CA ILE A 904 16.23 1.48 -5.17
C ILE A 904 17.42 1.31 -6.13
N TYR A 905 17.53 2.16 -7.12
CA TYR A 905 18.70 2.20 -7.99
C TYR A 905 19.90 2.67 -7.16
N ASN A 906 20.87 1.81 -6.98
CA ASN A 906 22.08 2.11 -6.19
C ASN A 906 23.37 1.95 -6.99
N ARG A 907 23.27 1.85 -8.32
CA ARG A 907 24.40 1.84 -9.25
C ARG A 907 24.24 2.99 -10.21
N VAL A 908 25.32 3.72 -10.42
CA VAL A 908 25.37 4.86 -11.33
C VAL A 908 26.48 4.63 -12.33
N SER A 909 26.13 4.70 -13.61
CA SER A 909 27.09 4.66 -14.72
C SER A 909 27.02 5.98 -15.47
N LEU A 910 28.18 6.58 -15.71
CA LEU A 910 28.36 7.79 -16.48
C LEU A 910 29.17 7.48 -17.74
N SER A 911 28.73 8.00 -18.89
CA SER A 911 29.46 7.87 -20.16
C SER A 911 29.28 9.10 -21.04
N GLY A 912 30.10 9.22 -22.11
CA GLY A 912 30.11 10.37 -22.99
C GLY A 912 30.85 11.57 -22.39
N SER A 913 30.35 12.78 -22.61
CA SER A 913 30.96 14.03 -22.22
C SER A 913 30.76 14.44 -20.76
N THR A 914 30.66 13.52 -19.86
CA THR A 914 30.56 13.80 -18.41
C THR A 914 31.92 14.22 -17.86
N GLU A 915 31.96 15.36 -17.13
CA GLU A 915 33.22 15.88 -16.55
C GLU A 915 33.36 15.52 -15.07
N GLU A 916 32.37 15.83 -14.28
CA GLU A 916 32.39 15.65 -12.84
C GLU A 916 31.04 15.10 -12.36
N GLY A 917 31.09 14.09 -11.50
CA GLY A 917 29.93 13.56 -10.81
C GLY A 917 30.12 13.63 -9.30
N LYS A 918 29.08 14.05 -8.59
CA LYS A 918 29.03 14.07 -7.12
C LYS A 918 27.73 13.40 -6.66
N VAL A 919 27.82 12.74 -5.53
CA VAL A 919 26.66 12.12 -4.86
C VAL A 919 26.62 12.55 -3.40
N ARG A 920 25.43 12.68 -2.86
CA ARG A 920 25.20 12.79 -1.41
C ARG A 920 23.99 11.97 -1.03
N LEU A 921 24.03 11.34 0.13
CA LEU A 921 22.89 10.66 0.70
C LEU A 921 21.88 11.69 1.25
N LEU A 922 20.62 11.34 1.16
CA LEU A 922 19.52 12.10 1.77
C LEU A 922 18.89 11.18 2.82
N ARG A 923 18.81 11.68 4.06
CA ARG A 923 18.25 10.94 5.17
C ARG A 923 16.74 10.85 5.05
N SER A 924 16.17 9.72 5.46
CA SER A 924 14.73 9.55 5.58
C SER A 924 14.12 10.63 6.49
N VAL A 925 13.05 11.25 6.03
CA VAL A 925 12.28 12.26 6.78
C VAL A 925 11.25 11.64 7.73
N TRP A 926 11.15 10.33 7.72
CA TRP A 926 10.19 9.57 8.53
C TRP A 926 10.81 8.97 9.82
N ARG A 927 12.07 9.26 10.13
CA ARG A 927 12.82 8.68 11.27
C ARG A 927 13.30 9.73 12.25
#